data_b86dcf80e748a8097279f97396020f55
#
_entry.id   b86dcf80e748a8097279f97396020f55
#
_cell.length_a   1.000
_cell.length_b   1.000
_cell.length_c   1.000
_cell.angle_alpha   90.00
_cell.angle_beta   90.00
_cell.angle_gamma   90.00
#
_symmetry.space_group_name_H-M   'P 1'
#
loop_
_entity.id
_entity.type
_entity.pdbx_description
1 polymer ?
#
loop_
_entity_poly.entity_id
_entity_poly.type
_entity_poly.pdbx_seq_one_letter_code
_entity_poly.pdbx_strand_id
1 'polypeptide(L)'
;MMWGILSRQQQSLHDICCSDLPLEKKKRQIDRFLAQGGSINERQRHTANILGLLTVNTEVPDTELIRYLLDKGAFIEQPGGFSSLHNAIEFFHLELAELYLQYGADVHYLNFFSNSWLNYLYCPQDRHTYTDDQRKQMLDLLLRYGLDLNRETIFWTSLETSFPIEIVMCEKDVSLLEHIFQLDIPIHFAETGIFERLFNYKSEWLPLPLFQQIVKRAGGSAYREPGVILSEDKKIRTDGSLLEMAIFYCADERLCECLLDTYPDIRCDLSNYSFILDTLLNRYSLELVERIIQKTADIDRPYSLFISSGRKKQSGWEADAYPDVGSSAMMQFVDNRLIKALIEPDYYAYFYDAMSLLLQYGASPLVDKMSGGRSYEMRNWSLLYLVCVEMVSQNNFRPDLLDLLVANGANFNVKKSAVSEPLCITLLQRGYNSTHEDVLLQVMNYLYEHGMDLQATNAYLINTAAAAGIGSRPQVLQWLIAHGVDIHTLSGFDNSPVLHKTISLYSDEALTPERRAETVAVLLDNGANIDEFSIDEQFTPLMCAAYYGEAKCAEVLLARGANPHARSANGMTPLRCALHRADAAAARIVTLLHQYGVTITRVDEEGNDLLVRCIHHKHEAVFKALLEILSPSLDDMHRLLDWLAQGNRYCYFSDQLRQQIARLSAGESSSSHHPLPL
;
A
#
# COMPACT_ATOMS: atom_id res chain seq x y z
N MET A 1 -72.29 -33.23 45.56
CA MET A 1 -71.34 -32.75 46.55
C MET A 1 -69.94 -33.13 46.13
N MET A 2 -69.40 -32.36 45.27
CA MET A 2 -67.97 -32.46 44.87
C MET A 2 -67.62 -31.12 44.20
N TRP A 3 -67.21 -30.17 44.94
CA TRP A 3 -66.45 -29.01 44.49
C TRP A 3 -66.11 -28.22 45.77
N GLY A 4 -64.87 -28.28 46.20
CA GLY A 4 -64.40 -27.52 47.34
C GLY A 4 -63.02 -27.99 47.88
N ILE A 5 -62.10 -28.34 46.99
CA ILE A 5 -60.66 -28.30 47.33
C ILE A 5 -60.04 -27.21 46.47
N LEU A 6 -60.26 -25.94 46.88
CA LEU A 6 -59.41 -24.86 46.47
C LEU A 6 -58.00 -25.17 46.98
N SER A 7 -57.14 -25.55 46.04
CA SER A 7 -55.68 -25.61 46.25
C SER A 7 -55.27 -24.28 46.86
N ARG A 8 -54.90 -24.26 48.13
CA ARG A 8 -54.04 -23.17 48.65
C ARG A 8 -52.83 -23.10 47.79
N GLN A 9 -52.78 -22.13 46.89
CA GLN A 9 -51.54 -21.79 46.22
C GLN A 9 -50.50 -21.59 47.30
N GLN A 10 -49.53 -22.48 47.35
CA GLN A 10 -48.39 -22.40 48.25
C GLN A 10 -47.64 -21.13 47.84
N GLN A 11 -47.59 -20.14 48.74
CA GLN A 11 -46.96 -18.84 48.49
C GLN A 11 -45.47 -19.12 48.12
N SER A 12 -45.01 -18.61 47.01
CA SER A 12 -43.61 -18.83 46.57
C SER A 12 -42.65 -18.12 47.52
N LEU A 13 -41.39 -18.57 47.57
CA LEU A 13 -40.34 -17.90 48.34
C LEU A 13 -40.20 -16.43 47.91
N HIS A 14 -40.35 -16.16 46.63
CA HIS A 14 -40.32 -14.82 46.07
C HIS A 14 -41.49 -13.95 46.66
N ASP A 15 -42.70 -14.44 46.65
CA ASP A 15 -43.83 -13.67 47.17
C ASP A 15 -43.69 -13.36 48.66
N ILE A 16 -43.07 -14.28 49.42
CA ILE A 16 -42.77 -14.08 50.83
C ILE A 16 -41.73 -12.96 51.03
N CYS A 17 -40.61 -13.03 50.25
CA CYS A 17 -39.51 -12.10 50.38
C CYS A 17 -39.86 -10.70 49.91
N CYS A 18 -40.64 -10.56 48.83
CA CYS A 18 -41.06 -9.29 48.25
C CYS A 18 -42.33 -8.71 48.87
N SER A 19 -42.93 -9.35 49.87
CA SER A 19 -44.13 -8.84 50.58
C SER A 19 -43.80 -7.64 51.49
N ASP A 20 -44.80 -6.80 51.80
CA ASP A 20 -44.67 -5.65 52.72
C ASP A 20 -44.66 -6.07 54.19
N LEU A 21 -44.42 -7.35 54.46
CA LEU A 21 -44.43 -7.86 55.83
C LEU A 21 -43.18 -7.44 56.61
N PRO A 22 -43.28 -7.18 57.94
CA PRO A 22 -42.13 -6.97 58.77
C PRO A 22 -41.13 -8.16 58.71
N LEU A 23 -39.85 -7.88 58.81
CA LEU A 23 -38.77 -8.84 58.66
C LEU A 23 -38.98 -10.12 59.48
N GLU A 24 -39.35 -10.01 60.75
CA GLU A 24 -39.58 -11.17 61.60
C GLU A 24 -40.74 -12.06 61.15
N LYS A 25 -41.76 -11.46 60.51
CA LYS A 25 -42.81 -12.24 59.87
C LYS A 25 -42.36 -12.94 58.60
N LYS A 26 -41.58 -12.25 57.82
CA LYS A 26 -40.94 -12.87 56.62
C LYS A 26 -40.08 -14.09 57.03
N LYS A 27 -39.20 -13.95 58.01
CA LYS A 27 -38.36 -15.03 58.53
C LYS A 27 -39.22 -16.26 58.96
N ARG A 28 -40.29 -16.06 59.71
CA ARG A 28 -41.22 -17.13 60.14
C ARG A 28 -41.95 -17.80 58.97
N GLN A 29 -42.27 -17.04 57.91
CA GLN A 29 -42.90 -17.63 56.72
C GLN A 29 -41.90 -18.40 55.88
N ILE A 30 -40.67 -17.93 55.76
CA ILE A 30 -39.57 -18.65 55.11
C ILE A 30 -39.31 -19.98 55.83
N ASP A 31 -39.22 -19.99 57.17
CA ASP A 31 -39.05 -21.21 57.96
C ASP A 31 -40.17 -22.22 57.74
N ARG A 32 -41.44 -21.75 57.67
CA ARG A 32 -42.59 -22.59 57.35
C ARG A 32 -42.53 -23.14 55.92
N PHE A 33 -42.13 -22.32 54.94
CA PHE A 33 -41.98 -22.72 53.57
C PHE A 33 -40.92 -23.85 53.45
N LEU A 34 -39.78 -23.69 54.10
CA LEU A 34 -38.70 -24.68 54.11
C LEU A 34 -39.14 -25.97 54.86
N ALA A 35 -39.85 -25.84 55.98
CA ALA A 35 -40.38 -27.00 56.75
C ALA A 35 -41.43 -27.79 55.95
N GLN A 36 -42.10 -27.17 54.99
CA GLN A 36 -43.06 -27.82 54.08
C GLN A 36 -42.40 -28.45 52.85
N GLY A 37 -41.06 -28.48 52.78
CA GLY A 37 -40.32 -29.09 51.69
C GLY A 37 -40.03 -28.09 50.53
N GLY A 38 -40.25 -26.81 50.71
CA GLY A 38 -39.81 -25.78 49.76
C GLY A 38 -38.27 -25.67 49.70
N SER A 39 -37.74 -25.31 48.62
CA SER A 39 -36.30 -25.11 48.45
C SER A 39 -35.91 -23.62 48.52
N ILE A 40 -34.88 -23.27 49.31
CA ILE A 40 -34.33 -21.94 49.39
C ILE A 40 -33.70 -21.51 48.06
N ASN A 41 -33.28 -22.48 47.25
CA ASN A 41 -32.66 -22.34 45.94
C ASN A 41 -33.62 -22.68 44.79
N GLU A 42 -34.93 -22.50 45.01
CA GLU A 42 -35.95 -22.72 43.99
C GLU A 42 -35.72 -21.78 42.78
N ARG A 43 -35.67 -22.39 41.59
CA ARG A 43 -35.51 -21.62 40.35
C ARG A 43 -36.84 -20.95 39.97
N GLN A 44 -36.84 -19.65 39.91
CA GLN A 44 -37.96 -18.89 39.35
C GLN A 44 -37.87 -18.81 37.81
N ARG A 45 -39.00 -18.53 37.15
CA ARG A 45 -39.07 -18.35 35.69
C ARG A 45 -38.11 -17.22 35.27
N HIS A 46 -37.03 -17.52 34.65
CA HIS A 46 -35.99 -16.61 34.11
C HIS A 46 -34.65 -16.56 34.86
N THR A 47 -34.16 -17.68 35.41
CA THR A 47 -32.74 -17.83 35.74
C THR A 47 -32.17 -17.09 36.96
N ALA A 48 -32.86 -16.18 37.58
CA ALA A 48 -32.36 -15.49 38.77
C ALA A 48 -32.70 -16.28 40.06
N ASN A 49 -31.77 -16.35 41.01
CA ASN A 49 -32.03 -16.86 42.35
C ASN A 49 -32.70 -15.77 43.23
N ILE A 50 -33.18 -16.16 44.38
CA ILE A 50 -33.88 -15.23 45.28
C ILE A 50 -32.99 -14.06 45.73
N LEU A 51 -31.69 -14.29 45.94
CA LEU A 51 -30.73 -13.28 46.32
C LEU A 51 -30.52 -12.25 45.20
N GLY A 52 -30.36 -12.74 43.96
CA GLY A 52 -30.23 -11.84 42.80
C GLY A 52 -31.44 -10.97 42.57
N LEU A 53 -32.65 -11.52 42.74
CA LEU A 53 -33.91 -10.77 42.64
C LEU A 53 -34.05 -9.69 43.73
N LEU A 54 -33.66 -10.00 44.96
CA LEU A 54 -33.69 -9.03 46.06
C LEU A 54 -32.65 -7.94 45.93
N THR A 55 -31.57 -8.22 45.23
CA THR A 55 -30.50 -7.22 44.93
C THR A 55 -30.96 -6.22 43.88
N VAL A 56 -31.70 -6.67 42.86
CA VAL A 56 -32.07 -5.85 41.69
C VAL A 56 -33.36 -5.07 41.89
N ASN A 57 -34.34 -5.63 42.63
CA ASN A 57 -35.69 -5.10 42.68
C ASN A 57 -35.91 -3.96 43.73
N THR A 58 -34.91 -3.56 44.47
CA THR A 58 -35.04 -2.56 45.55
C THR A 58 -33.92 -1.53 45.47
N GLU A 59 -34.26 -0.23 45.58
CA GLU A 59 -33.27 0.85 45.68
C GLU A 59 -32.34 0.68 46.89
N VAL A 60 -32.86 0.11 47.96
CA VAL A 60 -32.12 -0.23 49.21
C VAL A 60 -32.43 -1.68 49.55
N PRO A 61 -31.56 -2.64 49.27
CA PRO A 61 -31.74 -4.04 49.58
C PRO A 61 -31.85 -4.27 51.09
N ASP A 62 -32.79 -5.15 51.50
CA ASP A 62 -32.92 -5.57 52.91
C ASP A 62 -31.76 -6.55 53.25
N THR A 63 -30.65 -5.98 53.68
CA THR A 63 -29.41 -6.73 53.99
C THR A 63 -29.63 -7.76 55.10
N GLU A 64 -30.51 -7.48 56.04
CA GLU A 64 -30.85 -8.43 57.13
C GLU A 64 -31.66 -9.64 56.65
N LEU A 65 -32.57 -9.42 55.71
CA LEU A 65 -33.29 -10.53 55.06
C LEU A 65 -32.33 -11.38 54.19
N ILE A 66 -31.46 -10.72 53.44
CA ILE A 66 -30.46 -11.40 52.60
C ILE A 66 -29.51 -12.22 53.47
N ARG A 67 -29.00 -11.68 54.58
CA ARG A 67 -28.18 -12.40 55.56
C ARG A 67 -28.91 -13.65 56.07
N TYR A 68 -30.17 -13.51 56.44
CA TYR A 68 -30.97 -14.62 56.90
C TYR A 68 -31.13 -15.74 55.87
N LEU A 69 -31.33 -15.36 54.58
CA LEU A 69 -31.39 -16.34 53.48
C LEU A 69 -30.05 -17.04 53.25
N LEU A 70 -28.93 -16.31 53.37
CA LEU A 70 -27.58 -16.86 53.28
C LEU A 70 -27.29 -17.88 54.42
N ASP A 71 -27.71 -17.53 55.66
CA ASP A 71 -27.63 -18.44 56.83
C ASP A 71 -28.45 -19.75 56.64
N LYS A 72 -29.51 -19.68 55.83
CA LYS A 72 -30.31 -20.84 55.44
C LYS A 72 -29.77 -21.61 54.23
N GLY A 73 -28.63 -21.19 53.65
CA GLY A 73 -27.96 -21.86 52.55
C GLY A 73 -28.45 -21.43 51.16
N ALA A 74 -28.91 -20.20 51.01
CA ALA A 74 -29.20 -19.63 49.71
C ALA A 74 -27.89 -19.49 48.89
N PHE A 75 -27.91 -19.91 47.61
CA PHE A 75 -26.75 -19.83 46.74
C PHE A 75 -26.55 -18.41 46.24
N ILE A 76 -25.33 -17.90 46.39
CA ILE A 76 -24.91 -16.60 45.84
C ILE A 76 -24.73 -16.74 44.34
N GLU A 77 -24.17 -17.85 43.90
CA GLU A 77 -23.84 -18.18 42.52
C GLU A 77 -24.60 -19.43 42.09
N GLN A 78 -25.16 -19.43 40.91
CA GLN A 78 -25.79 -20.61 40.32
C GLN A 78 -24.98 -21.12 39.14
N PRO A 79 -24.71 -22.42 39.03
CA PRO A 79 -24.03 -22.98 37.85
C PRO A 79 -24.78 -22.61 36.58
N GLY A 80 -24.10 -21.85 35.69
CA GLY A 80 -24.68 -21.36 34.43
C GLY A 80 -25.75 -20.26 34.62
N GLY A 81 -25.71 -19.50 35.73
CA GLY A 81 -26.65 -18.42 36.03
C GLY A 81 -25.96 -17.09 36.35
N PHE A 82 -26.79 -16.12 36.80
CA PHE A 82 -26.30 -14.84 37.30
C PHE A 82 -25.71 -14.99 38.71
N SER A 83 -24.69 -14.22 39.04
CA SER A 83 -24.14 -14.10 40.36
C SER A 83 -24.79 -12.94 41.09
N SER A 84 -25.23 -13.16 42.34
CA SER A 84 -25.77 -12.09 43.18
C SER A 84 -24.71 -11.03 43.52
N LEU A 85 -23.43 -11.42 43.57
CA LEU A 85 -22.30 -10.51 43.70
C LEU A 85 -22.21 -9.56 42.51
N HIS A 86 -22.35 -10.08 41.27
CA HIS A 86 -22.32 -9.24 40.06
C HIS A 86 -23.47 -8.20 40.10
N ASN A 87 -24.69 -8.59 40.54
CA ASN A 87 -25.77 -7.63 40.67
C ASN A 87 -25.45 -6.58 41.75
N ALA A 88 -24.82 -6.95 42.85
CA ALA A 88 -24.43 -6.00 43.89
C ALA A 88 -23.34 -5.03 43.38
N ILE A 89 -22.44 -5.50 42.52
CA ILE A 89 -21.47 -4.63 41.81
C ILE A 89 -22.19 -3.72 40.84
N GLU A 90 -23.07 -4.22 39.98
CA GLU A 90 -23.78 -3.45 38.96
C GLU A 90 -24.58 -2.25 39.57
N PHE A 91 -25.21 -2.45 40.70
CA PHE A 91 -26.02 -1.43 41.40
C PHE A 91 -25.26 -0.66 42.48
N PHE A 92 -23.96 -0.87 42.59
CA PHE A 92 -23.13 -0.26 43.66
C PHE A 92 -23.65 -0.46 45.09
N HIS A 93 -24.13 -1.64 45.40
CA HIS A 93 -24.46 -2.01 46.75
C HIS A 93 -23.25 -2.52 47.53
N LEU A 94 -22.37 -1.63 47.95
CA LEU A 94 -21.07 -1.95 48.54
C LEU A 94 -21.19 -2.86 49.76
N GLU A 95 -22.09 -2.55 50.71
CA GLU A 95 -22.31 -3.37 51.89
C GLU A 95 -22.85 -4.77 51.58
N LEU A 96 -23.65 -4.86 50.53
CA LEU A 96 -24.19 -6.15 50.09
C LEU A 96 -23.15 -6.97 49.34
N ALA A 97 -22.32 -6.34 48.50
CA ALA A 97 -21.18 -7.01 47.86
C ALA A 97 -20.23 -7.55 48.94
N GLU A 98 -19.92 -6.78 49.99
CA GLU A 98 -19.10 -7.24 51.09
C GLU A 98 -19.74 -8.41 51.83
N LEU A 99 -21.05 -8.38 52.07
CA LEU A 99 -21.77 -9.49 52.65
C LEU A 99 -21.66 -10.77 51.82
N TYR A 100 -21.85 -10.69 50.50
CA TYR A 100 -21.71 -11.86 49.63
C TYR A 100 -20.29 -12.44 49.66
N LEU A 101 -19.28 -11.57 49.66
CA LEU A 101 -17.88 -11.97 49.76
C LEU A 101 -17.56 -12.62 51.12
N GLN A 102 -18.13 -12.14 52.24
CA GLN A 102 -18.01 -12.76 53.56
C GLN A 102 -18.60 -14.17 53.60
N TYR A 103 -19.64 -14.44 52.82
CA TYR A 103 -20.26 -15.76 52.67
C TYR A 103 -19.65 -16.60 51.55
N GLY A 104 -18.50 -16.19 51.00
CA GLY A 104 -17.67 -17.01 50.10
C GLY A 104 -17.99 -16.89 48.62
N ALA A 105 -18.58 -15.75 48.22
CA ALA A 105 -18.70 -15.46 46.77
C ALA A 105 -17.34 -15.44 46.07
N ASP A 106 -17.27 -16.03 44.90
CA ASP A 106 -16.03 -16.04 44.08
C ASP A 106 -15.87 -14.74 43.31
N VAL A 107 -14.87 -13.93 43.66
CA VAL A 107 -14.55 -12.67 42.97
C VAL A 107 -14.18 -12.85 41.49
N HIS A 108 -13.79 -14.08 41.10
CA HIS A 108 -13.41 -14.42 39.70
C HIS A 108 -14.55 -15.17 38.97
N TYR A 109 -15.73 -15.24 39.53
CA TYR A 109 -16.86 -15.91 38.91
C TYR A 109 -17.22 -15.28 37.57
N LEU A 110 -17.38 -16.11 36.54
CA LEU A 110 -17.91 -15.70 35.23
C LEU A 110 -19.37 -16.15 35.12
N ASN A 111 -20.28 -15.26 34.77
CA ASN A 111 -21.68 -15.59 34.59
C ASN A 111 -21.97 -16.41 33.34
N PHE A 112 -23.23 -16.74 33.09
CA PHE A 112 -23.66 -17.48 31.89
C PHE A 112 -23.20 -16.84 30.55
N PHE A 113 -23.05 -15.53 30.50
CA PHE A 113 -22.58 -14.78 29.34
C PHE A 113 -21.07 -14.58 29.36
N SER A 114 -20.37 -15.29 30.24
CA SER A 114 -18.92 -15.12 30.46
C SER A 114 -18.51 -13.71 30.92
N ASN A 115 -19.44 -12.94 31.47
CA ASN A 115 -19.16 -11.61 32.01
C ASN A 115 -18.44 -11.70 33.35
N SER A 116 -17.39 -10.92 33.51
CA SER A 116 -16.68 -10.70 34.77
C SER A 116 -17.25 -9.48 35.52
N TRP A 117 -16.77 -9.26 36.74
CA TRP A 117 -17.11 -8.08 37.54
C TRP A 117 -16.83 -6.75 36.84
N LEU A 118 -15.81 -6.68 35.96
CA LEU A 118 -15.47 -5.50 35.18
C LEU A 118 -16.55 -5.09 34.18
N ASN A 119 -17.26 -6.05 33.60
CA ASN A 119 -18.37 -5.74 32.70
C ASN A 119 -19.45 -4.94 33.42
N TYR A 120 -19.68 -5.24 34.68
CA TYR A 120 -20.68 -4.54 35.49
C TYR A 120 -20.18 -3.19 36.03
N LEU A 121 -18.86 -3.04 36.16
CA LEU A 121 -18.25 -1.78 36.59
C LEU A 121 -18.27 -0.71 35.50
N TYR A 122 -18.11 -1.12 34.23
CA TYR A 122 -18.02 -0.21 33.07
C TYR A 122 -19.26 -0.15 32.20
N CYS A 123 -20.11 -1.16 32.23
CA CYS A 123 -21.33 -1.22 31.43
C CYS A 123 -22.54 -1.52 32.27
N PRO A 124 -22.93 -0.63 33.19
CA PRO A 124 -24.18 -0.77 33.93
C PRO A 124 -25.34 -0.69 32.92
N GLN A 125 -26.26 -1.66 32.99
CA GLN A 125 -27.47 -1.61 32.17
C GLN A 125 -28.30 -0.37 32.50
N ASP A 126 -28.23 0.62 31.66
CA ASP A 126 -29.14 1.77 31.46
C ASP A 126 -29.41 2.76 32.62
N ARG A 127 -28.93 2.62 33.86
CA ARG A 127 -29.42 3.49 34.95
C ARG A 127 -28.39 4.11 35.90
N HIS A 128 -27.18 3.62 36.01
CA HIS A 128 -26.23 4.16 36.99
C HIS A 128 -24.84 4.27 36.41
N THR A 129 -24.35 5.51 36.20
CA THR A 129 -22.93 5.75 35.94
C THR A 129 -22.19 5.81 37.26
N TYR A 130 -21.22 4.93 37.45
CA TYR A 130 -20.33 4.97 38.60
C TYR A 130 -19.53 6.28 38.63
N THR A 131 -19.41 6.89 39.81
CA THR A 131 -18.37 7.91 40.03
C THR A 131 -17.02 7.24 40.16
N ASP A 132 -15.95 8.02 39.97
CA ASP A 132 -14.58 7.52 40.11
C ASP A 132 -14.32 6.96 41.52
N ASP A 133 -14.83 7.62 42.55
CA ASP A 133 -14.68 7.17 43.94
C ASP A 133 -15.45 5.86 44.20
N GLN A 134 -16.57 5.67 43.59
CA GLN A 134 -17.33 4.43 43.69
C GLN A 134 -16.60 3.27 43.03
N ARG A 135 -15.99 3.47 41.85
CA ARG A 135 -15.17 2.46 41.21
C ARG A 135 -13.98 2.05 42.06
N LYS A 136 -13.27 3.02 42.67
CA LYS A 136 -12.16 2.78 43.57
C LYS A 136 -12.58 1.99 44.81
N GLN A 137 -13.69 2.39 45.47
CA GLN A 137 -14.23 1.69 46.65
C GLN A 137 -14.57 0.23 46.32
N MET A 138 -15.23 0.00 45.19
CA MET A 138 -15.58 -1.37 44.78
C MET A 138 -14.33 -2.20 44.46
N LEU A 139 -13.34 -1.63 43.77
CA LEU A 139 -12.05 -2.30 43.49
C LEU A 139 -11.34 -2.65 44.80
N ASP A 140 -11.26 -1.72 45.75
CA ASP A 140 -10.62 -1.96 47.07
C ASP A 140 -11.30 -3.08 47.84
N LEU A 141 -12.63 -3.15 47.75
CA LEU A 141 -13.39 -4.24 48.33
C LEU A 141 -13.01 -5.57 47.71
N LEU A 142 -13.08 -5.67 46.40
CA LEU A 142 -12.77 -6.92 45.68
C LEU A 142 -11.31 -7.39 45.92
N LEU A 143 -10.34 -6.47 45.95
CA LEU A 143 -8.94 -6.74 46.25
C LEU A 143 -8.76 -7.32 47.67
N ARG A 144 -9.46 -6.77 48.67
CA ARG A 144 -9.46 -7.29 50.06
C ARG A 144 -9.90 -8.75 50.15
N TYR A 145 -10.80 -9.17 49.24
CA TYR A 145 -11.31 -10.54 49.17
C TYR A 145 -10.62 -11.40 48.10
N GLY A 146 -9.41 -11.01 47.65
CA GLY A 146 -8.52 -11.85 46.85
C GLY A 146 -8.68 -11.72 45.37
N LEU A 147 -9.20 -10.59 44.88
CA LEU A 147 -9.17 -10.30 43.44
C LEU A 147 -7.73 -10.25 42.94
N ASP A 148 -7.44 -11.04 41.93
CA ASP A 148 -6.15 -11.06 41.25
C ASP A 148 -6.24 -10.33 39.90
N LEU A 149 -5.52 -9.22 39.77
CA LEU A 149 -5.48 -8.41 38.54
C LEU A 149 -4.63 -9.07 37.44
N ASN A 150 -3.86 -10.10 37.77
CA ASN A 150 -3.06 -10.86 36.81
C ASN A 150 -3.78 -12.12 36.30
N ARG A 151 -5.02 -12.35 36.69
CA ARG A 151 -5.82 -13.44 36.19
C ARG A 151 -6.63 -13.00 34.98
N GLU A 152 -6.48 -13.70 33.86
CA GLU A 152 -7.27 -13.46 32.65
C GLU A 152 -8.78 -13.52 32.93
N THR A 153 -9.50 -12.60 32.32
CA THR A 153 -10.95 -12.50 32.37
C THR A 153 -11.52 -12.27 30.98
N ILE A 154 -12.82 -12.43 30.81
CA ILE A 154 -13.51 -12.15 29.54
C ILE A 154 -14.25 -10.83 29.66
N PHE A 155 -14.03 -9.96 28.66
CA PHE A 155 -14.74 -8.71 28.53
C PHE A 155 -15.66 -8.75 27.31
N TRP A 156 -16.91 -8.36 27.49
CA TRP A 156 -17.99 -8.58 26.51
C TRP A 156 -17.79 -7.91 25.14
N THR A 157 -16.98 -6.84 25.08
CA THR A 157 -16.74 -6.12 23.82
C THR A 157 -15.78 -6.83 22.87
N SER A 158 -14.91 -7.71 23.39
CA SER A 158 -13.84 -8.34 22.58
C SER A 158 -14.05 -9.83 22.33
N LEU A 159 -14.84 -10.53 23.13
CA LEU A 159 -14.95 -12.02 23.15
C LEU A 159 -13.60 -12.74 23.38
N GLU A 160 -12.53 -11.99 23.62
CA GLU A 160 -11.19 -12.49 23.90
C GLU A 160 -10.90 -12.38 25.40
N THR A 161 -10.01 -13.26 25.89
CA THR A 161 -9.49 -13.14 27.24
C THR A 161 -8.57 -11.93 27.33
N SER A 162 -8.71 -11.13 28.38
CA SER A 162 -7.90 -9.95 28.66
C SER A 162 -7.66 -9.84 30.16
N PHE A 163 -6.58 -9.19 30.54
CA PHE A 163 -6.32 -8.91 31.95
C PHE A 163 -7.14 -7.72 32.44
N PRO A 164 -7.58 -7.69 33.71
CA PRO A 164 -8.36 -6.58 34.25
C PRO A 164 -7.75 -5.21 34.01
N ILE A 165 -6.44 -5.08 34.16
CA ILE A 165 -5.73 -3.83 33.96
C ILE A 165 -5.76 -3.36 32.50
N GLU A 166 -5.69 -4.27 31.52
CA GLU A 166 -5.85 -3.91 30.10
C GLU A 166 -7.23 -3.31 29.83
N ILE A 167 -8.25 -3.86 30.44
CA ILE A 167 -9.64 -3.37 30.28
C ILE A 167 -9.76 -1.94 30.83
N VAL A 168 -9.20 -1.68 32.00
CA VAL A 168 -9.18 -0.32 32.59
C VAL A 168 -8.45 0.66 31.69
N MET A 169 -7.40 0.22 30.99
CA MET A 169 -6.70 1.03 30.01
C MET A 169 -7.52 1.28 28.74
N CYS A 170 -8.21 0.27 28.23
CA CYS A 170 -9.08 0.40 27.06
C CYS A 170 -10.21 1.41 27.32
N GLU A 171 -10.76 1.43 28.54
CA GLU A 171 -11.78 2.39 28.98
C GLU A 171 -11.20 3.77 29.30
N LYS A 172 -9.86 3.92 29.26
CA LYS A 172 -9.13 5.16 29.56
C LYS A 172 -9.44 5.75 30.94
N ASP A 173 -9.68 4.89 31.90
CA ASP A 173 -10.01 5.30 33.27
C ASP A 173 -8.73 5.67 34.04
N VAL A 174 -8.27 6.91 33.80
CA VAL A 174 -7.06 7.45 34.46
C VAL A 174 -7.16 7.38 35.97
N SER A 175 -8.34 7.70 36.52
CA SER A 175 -8.54 7.76 37.97
C SER A 175 -8.38 6.40 38.63
N LEU A 176 -8.90 5.36 37.99
CA LEU A 176 -8.77 3.99 38.50
C LEU A 176 -7.36 3.42 38.28
N LEU A 177 -6.73 3.78 37.17
CA LEU A 177 -5.33 3.42 36.93
C LEU A 177 -4.39 4.04 37.95
N GLU A 178 -4.52 5.34 38.22
CA GLU A 178 -3.73 6.00 39.26
C GLU A 178 -3.89 5.32 40.62
N HIS A 179 -5.11 4.95 40.95
CA HIS A 179 -5.41 4.23 42.18
C HIS A 179 -4.72 2.85 42.21
N ILE A 180 -4.84 2.05 41.16
CA ILE A 180 -4.19 0.74 41.06
C ILE A 180 -2.67 0.85 41.21
N PHE A 181 -2.05 1.83 40.57
CA PHE A 181 -0.60 2.03 40.62
C PHE A 181 -0.11 2.65 41.94
N GLN A 182 -0.99 3.25 42.73
CA GLN A 182 -0.68 3.68 44.10
C GLN A 182 -0.72 2.52 45.11
N LEU A 183 -1.50 1.46 44.82
CA LEU A 183 -1.56 0.26 45.66
C LEU A 183 -0.32 -0.59 45.43
N ASP A 184 0.18 -1.25 46.50
CA ASP A 184 1.33 -2.19 46.41
C ASP A 184 0.88 -3.60 45.99
N ILE A 185 0.30 -3.69 44.78
CA ILE A 185 -0.25 -4.93 44.24
C ILE A 185 0.75 -5.44 43.19
N PRO A 186 1.14 -6.73 43.20
CA PRO A 186 1.98 -7.30 42.16
C PRO A 186 1.28 -7.24 40.80
N ILE A 187 1.94 -6.71 39.78
CA ILE A 187 1.46 -6.66 38.38
C ILE A 187 2.48 -7.38 37.52
N HIS A 188 2.03 -8.37 36.75
CA HIS A 188 2.87 -9.16 35.84
C HIS A 188 2.91 -8.48 34.46
N PHE A 189 3.74 -7.45 34.32
CA PHE A 189 3.81 -6.61 33.13
C PHE A 189 4.02 -7.41 31.83
N ALA A 190 4.87 -8.42 31.85
CA ALA A 190 5.18 -9.24 30.69
C ALA A 190 4.02 -10.14 30.21
N GLU A 191 3.09 -10.45 31.10
CA GLU A 191 1.94 -11.32 30.79
C GLU A 191 0.71 -10.51 30.41
N THR A 192 0.60 -9.29 30.93
CA THR A 192 -0.62 -8.47 30.82
C THR A 192 -0.69 -7.60 29.56
N GLY A 193 0.34 -7.52 28.73
CA GLY A 193 0.35 -6.73 27.50
C GLY A 193 0.12 -5.21 27.71
N ILE A 194 0.36 -4.71 28.93
CA ILE A 194 0.08 -3.32 29.33
C ILE A 194 0.73 -2.32 28.37
N PHE A 195 2.01 -2.51 28.03
CA PHE A 195 2.74 -1.57 27.19
C PHE A 195 2.29 -1.62 25.74
N GLU A 196 1.94 -2.80 25.22
CA GLU A 196 1.35 -2.91 23.89
C GLU A 196 0.06 -2.08 23.80
N ARG A 197 -0.81 -2.18 24.79
CA ARG A 197 -2.06 -1.42 24.83
C ARG A 197 -1.82 0.08 25.02
N LEU A 198 -0.90 0.47 25.91
CA LEU A 198 -0.55 1.87 26.12
C LEU A 198 -0.05 2.55 24.85
N PHE A 199 0.72 1.86 24.03
CA PHE A 199 1.32 2.42 22.85
C PHE A 199 0.40 2.37 21.61
N ASN A 200 -0.47 1.35 21.48
CA ASN A 200 -1.35 1.19 20.34
C ASN A 200 -2.53 2.19 20.27
N TYR A 201 -2.98 2.78 21.39
CA TYR A 201 -4.21 3.56 21.46
C TYR A 201 -3.97 5.06 21.56
N LYS A 202 -3.24 5.71 20.64
CA LYS A 202 -3.04 7.18 20.68
C LYS A 202 -3.10 7.71 22.13
N SER A 203 -2.02 7.54 22.84
CA SER A 203 -1.94 7.66 24.31
C SER A 203 -2.06 9.12 24.84
N GLU A 204 -2.65 10.03 24.05
CA GLU A 204 -2.88 11.43 24.43
C GLU A 204 -3.67 11.60 25.75
N TRP A 205 -4.49 10.59 26.07
CA TRP A 205 -5.27 10.56 27.29
C TRP A 205 -4.46 10.25 28.57
N LEU A 206 -3.25 9.66 28.43
CA LEU A 206 -2.44 9.20 29.56
C LEU A 206 -1.60 10.34 30.13
N PRO A 207 -1.73 10.69 31.41
CA PRO A 207 -0.86 11.65 32.07
C PRO A 207 0.57 11.14 32.20
N LEU A 208 1.56 11.97 31.84
CA LEU A 208 2.98 11.60 31.95
C LEU A 208 3.42 11.12 33.34
N PRO A 209 2.97 11.74 34.46
CA PRO A 209 3.32 11.26 35.80
C PRO A 209 2.84 9.81 36.06
N LEU A 210 1.63 9.46 35.60
CA LEU A 210 1.13 8.11 35.70
C LEU A 210 1.95 7.15 34.82
N PHE A 211 2.27 7.53 33.59
CA PHE A 211 3.14 6.74 32.72
C PHE A 211 4.50 6.47 33.37
N GLN A 212 5.16 7.49 33.94
CA GLN A 212 6.43 7.34 34.68
C GLN A 212 6.29 6.35 35.84
N GLN A 213 5.19 6.40 36.56
CA GLN A 213 4.93 5.47 37.65
C GLN A 213 4.78 4.04 37.18
N ILE A 214 4.06 3.83 36.07
CA ILE A 214 3.88 2.52 35.42
C ILE A 214 5.25 1.96 35.00
N VAL A 215 6.03 2.75 34.25
CA VAL A 215 7.37 2.36 33.78
C VAL A 215 8.29 2.04 34.94
N LYS A 216 8.31 2.85 35.98
CA LYS A 216 9.13 2.63 37.18
C LYS A 216 8.79 1.30 37.87
N ARG A 217 7.50 0.98 37.98
CA ARG A 217 7.06 -0.28 38.58
C ARG A 217 7.39 -1.50 37.72
N ALA A 218 7.46 -1.35 36.40
CA ALA A 218 7.87 -2.39 35.48
C ALA A 218 9.40 -2.69 35.52
N GLY A 219 10.20 -1.81 36.11
CA GLY A 219 11.66 -1.96 36.17
C GLY A 219 12.44 -0.90 35.37
N GLY A 220 11.78 0.11 34.84
CA GLY A 220 12.42 1.23 34.14
C GLY A 220 13.16 0.81 32.87
N SER A 221 14.37 1.33 32.67
CA SER A 221 15.21 1.02 31.50
C SER A 221 15.66 -0.45 31.42
N ALA A 222 15.58 -1.20 32.51
CA ALA A 222 15.93 -2.62 32.54
C ALA A 222 14.79 -3.52 32.04
N TYR A 223 13.57 -3.01 31.94
CA TYR A 223 12.45 -3.79 31.46
C TYR A 223 12.64 -4.21 29.99
N ARG A 224 12.30 -5.46 29.72
CA ARG A 224 12.23 -6.00 28.37
C ARG A 224 10.91 -6.75 28.20
N GLU A 225 10.13 -6.36 27.19
CA GLU A 225 8.92 -7.05 26.82
C GLU A 225 9.28 -8.35 26.10
N PRO A 226 8.93 -9.53 26.64
CA PRO A 226 9.26 -10.79 26.01
C PRO A 226 8.40 -11.04 24.77
N GLY A 227 9.05 -11.51 23.72
CA GLY A 227 8.33 -12.04 22.57
C GLY A 227 7.59 -10.99 21.73
N VAL A 228 8.05 -9.73 21.72
CA VAL A 228 7.50 -8.69 20.84
C VAL A 228 7.51 -9.17 19.38
N ILE A 229 6.36 -9.11 18.73
CA ILE A 229 6.18 -9.57 17.35
C ILE A 229 6.45 -8.37 16.42
N LEU A 230 7.62 -8.36 15.78
CA LEU A 230 8.06 -7.30 14.89
C LEU A 230 7.67 -7.54 13.42
N SER A 231 6.70 -8.40 13.13
CA SER A 231 6.22 -8.62 11.77
C SER A 231 4.77 -9.06 11.74
N GLU A 232 4.02 -8.67 10.71
CA GLU A 232 2.65 -9.16 10.47
C GLU A 232 2.57 -10.69 10.35
N ASP A 233 3.66 -11.35 9.92
CA ASP A 233 3.77 -12.81 9.81
C ASP A 233 4.07 -13.52 11.13
N LYS A 234 4.15 -12.79 12.25
CA LYS A 234 4.42 -13.34 13.60
C LYS A 234 5.72 -14.17 13.71
N LYS A 235 6.68 -13.96 12.81
CA LYS A 235 7.90 -14.78 12.71
C LYS A 235 9.07 -14.27 13.54
N ILE A 236 9.12 -12.96 13.80
CA ILE A 236 10.21 -12.35 14.58
C ILE A 236 9.68 -12.07 15.97
N ARG A 237 10.18 -12.82 16.94
CA ARG A 237 9.95 -12.59 18.38
C ARG A 237 11.27 -12.20 19.00
N THR A 238 11.26 -11.10 19.72
CA THR A 238 12.45 -10.60 20.43
C THR A 238 12.04 -9.84 21.67
N ASP A 239 12.96 -9.69 22.60
CA ASP A 239 12.72 -8.90 23.80
C ASP A 239 13.05 -7.44 23.50
N GLY A 240 12.04 -6.58 23.48
CA GLY A 240 12.16 -5.16 23.16
C GLY A 240 12.25 -4.26 24.39
N SER A 241 13.03 -3.17 24.31
CA SER A 241 12.97 -2.09 25.28
C SER A 241 11.65 -1.31 25.18
N LEU A 242 11.28 -0.59 26.24
CA LEU A 242 10.07 0.24 26.21
C LEU A 242 10.11 1.32 25.12
N LEU A 243 11.30 1.88 24.84
CA LEU A 243 11.44 2.86 23.77
C LEU A 243 11.22 2.23 22.39
N GLU A 244 11.76 1.04 22.15
CA GLU A 244 11.57 0.29 20.92
C GLU A 244 10.10 -0.06 20.69
N MET A 245 9.42 -0.49 21.74
CA MET A 245 7.97 -0.75 21.68
C MET A 245 7.18 0.54 21.39
N ALA A 246 7.49 1.63 22.10
CA ALA A 246 6.79 2.90 21.90
C ALA A 246 6.90 3.38 20.44
N ILE A 247 8.07 3.27 19.84
CA ILE A 247 8.30 3.62 18.45
C ILE A 247 7.55 2.66 17.50
N PHE A 248 7.65 1.36 17.76
CA PHE A 248 7.02 0.33 16.93
C PHE A 248 5.49 0.46 16.85
N TYR A 249 4.85 0.74 17.98
CA TYR A 249 3.40 0.94 18.06
C TYR A 249 2.95 2.37 17.74
N CYS A 250 3.83 3.23 17.26
CA CYS A 250 3.52 4.63 16.92
C CYS A 250 2.93 5.41 18.09
N ALA A 251 3.48 5.22 19.28
CA ALA A 251 3.05 5.92 20.48
C ALA A 251 3.15 7.46 20.32
N ASP A 252 2.48 8.17 21.18
CA ASP A 252 2.60 9.62 21.31
C ASP A 252 4.06 10.02 21.59
N GLU A 253 4.58 11.01 20.86
CA GLU A 253 5.96 11.52 21.02
C GLU A 253 6.30 11.84 22.47
N ARG A 254 5.36 12.41 23.22
CA ARG A 254 5.52 12.74 24.66
C ARG A 254 5.95 11.53 25.50
N LEU A 255 5.48 10.32 25.16
CA LEU A 255 5.88 9.11 25.87
C LEU A 255 7.29 8.70 25.53
N CYS A 256 7.72 8.82 24.27
CA CYS A 256 9.09 8.58 23.83
C CYS A 256 10.06 9.59 24.48
N GLU A 257 9.71 10.88 24.46
CA GLU A 257 10.48 11.94 25.15
C GLU A 257 10.61 11.66 26.65
N CYS A 258 9.50 11.31 27.29
CA CYS A 258 9.48 10.97 28.72
C CYS A 258 10.39 9.78 29.05
N LEU A 259 10.42 8.75 28.19
CA LEU A 259 11.34 7.61 28.36
C LEU A 259 12.81 8.05 28.23
N LEU A 260 13.13 8.86 27.23
CA LEU A 260 14.48 9.37 27.01
C LEU A 260 14.97 10.31 28.11
N ASP A 261 14.06 11.13 28.66
CA ASP A 261 14.39 12.08 29.75
C ASP A 261 14.57 11.36 31.08
N THR A 262 13.72 10.37 31.36
CA THR A 262 13.73 9.64 32.63
C THR A 262 14.83 8.58 32.68
N TYR A 263 15.15 7.97 31.54
CA TYR A 263 16.09 6.84 31.43
C TYR A 263 17.16 7.10 30.35
N PRO A 264 18.19 7.90 30.63
CA PRO A 264 19.25 8.27 29.67
C PRO A 264 20.03 7.06 29.13
N ASP A 265 20.02 5.94 29.83
CA ASP A 265 20.67 4.68 29.49
C ASP A 265 19.86 3.77 28.58
N ILE A 266 18.58 4.10 28.29
CA ILE A 266 17.74 3.33 27.39
C ILE A 266 18.34 3.29 25.97
N ARG A 267 18.27 2.13 25.29
CA ARG A 267 18.86 1.90 23.97
C ARG A 267 17.84 1.32 23.01
N CYS A 268 18.11 1.50 21.71
CA CYS A 268 17.44 0.88 20.58
C CYS A 268 18.42 -0.11 19.91
N ASP A 269 18.54 -1.31 20.46
CA ASP A 269 19.58 -2.27 20.10
C ASP A 269 19.07 -3.52 19.37
N LEU A 270 17.77 -3.60 19.05
CA LEU A 270 17.24 -4.73 18.32
C LEU A 270 17.91 -4.91 16.97
N SER A 271 18.51 -6.08 16.78
CA SER A 271 19.51 -6.32 15.73
C SER A 271 18.95 -6.34 14.29
N ASN A 272 17.63 -6.39 14.12
CA ASN A 272 17.01 -6.61 12.81
C ASN A 272 15.90 -5.60 12.48
N TYR A 273 15.80 -4.49 13.19
CA TYR A 273 14.72 -3.52 13.01
C TYR A 273 15.24 -2.09 13.03
N SER A 274 14.72 -1.22 12.15
CA SER A 274 15.09 0.19 12.09
C SER A 274 14.02 1.08 12.72
N PHE A 275 14.15 1.36 14.01
CA PHE A 275 13.24 2.28 14.71
C PHE A 275 13.33 3.71 14.18
N ILE A 276 14.46 4.09 13.58
CA ILE A 276 14.63 5.38 12.92
C ILE A 276 13.64 5.53 11.77
N LEU A 277 13.47 4.47 10.96
CA LEU A 277 12.50 4.50 9.86
C LEU A 277 11.08 4.74 10.37
N ASP A 278 10.66 4.04 11.41
CA ASP A 278 9.31 4.20 11.97
C ASP A 278 9.07 5.62 12.48
N THR A 279 10.04 6.21 13.18
CA THR A 279 9.93 7.59 13.66
C THR A 279 9.76 8.59 12.53
N LEU A 280 10.50 8.42 11.44
CA LEU A 280 10.40 9.26 10.25
C LEU A 280 9.09 9.03 9.48
N LEU A 281 8.64 7.78 9.35
CA LEU A 281 7.37 7.46 8.68
C LEU A 281 6.17 7.99 9.46
N ASN A 282 6.25 8.02 10.78
CA ASN A 282 5.23 8.56 11.67
C ASN A 282 5.34 10.07 11.89
N ARG A 283 6.33 10.73 11.28
CA ARG A 283 6.55 12.17 11.34
C ARG A 283 6.79 12.70 12.76
N TYR A 284 7.54 11.97 13.56
CA TYR A 284 8.01 12.49 14.84
C TYR A 284 8.84 13.77 14.63
N SER A 285 8.88 14.63 15.65
CA SER A 285 9.72 15.82 15.62
C SER A 285 11.18 15.43 15.34
N LEU A 286 11.87 16.20 14.52
CA LEU A 286 13.26 15.87 14.17
C LEU A 286 14.20 15.94 15.39
N GLU A 287 13.86 16.72 16.41
CA GLU A 287 14.56 16.73 17.68
C GLU A 287 14.47 15.38 18.39
N LEU A 288 13.28 14.79 18.43
CA LEU A 288 13.08 13.45 18.98
C LEU A 288 13.80 12.38 18.14
N VAL A 289 13.69 12.47 16.81
CA VAL A 289 14.38 11.56 15.88
C VAL A 289 15.89 11.61 16.12
N GLU A 290 16.48 12.79 16.26
CA GLU A 290 17.90 12.97 16.54
C GLU A 290 18.32 12.28 17.85
N ARG A 291 17.54 12.46 18.91
CA ARG A 291 17.77 11.79 20.20
C ARG A 291 17.70 10.27 20.09
N ILE A 292 16.80 9.73 19.26
CA ILE A 292 16.68 8.29 19.00
C ILE A 292 17.87 7.78 18.19
N ILE A 293 18.33 8.53 17.17
CA ILE A 293 19.54 8.19 16.42
C ILE A 293 20.75 8.05 17.35
N GLN A 294 20.91 8.96 18.30
CA GLN A 294 22.01 8.91 19.30
C GLN A 294 21.94 7.67 20.22
N LYS A 295 20.79 7.02 20.32
CA LYS A 295 20.57 5.77 21.08
C LYS A 295 20.71 4.52 20.23
N THR A 296 20.93 4.66 18.94
CA THR A 296 21.06 3.56 17.98
C THR A 296 22.52 3.28 17.68
N ALA A 297 22.93 2.02 17.66
CA ALA A 297 24.34 1.65 17.47
C ALA A 297 24.82 1.82 16.03
N ASP A 298 23.91 1.68 15.04
CA ASP A 298 24.24 1.69 13.61
C ASP A 298 23.08 2.25 12.79
N ILE A 299 23.26 3.44 12.23
CA ILE A 299 22.25 4.14 11.43
C ILE A 299 22.04 3.49 10.05
N ASP A 300 23.08 2.87 9.50
CA ASP A 300 23.04 2.19 8.19
C ASP A 300 22.73 0.71 8.29
N ARG A 301 22.38 0.23 9.47
CA ARG A 301 22.04 -1.17 9.67
C ARG A 301 20.97 -1.60 8.66
N PRO A 302 21.25 -2.65 7.86
CA PRO A 302 20.31 -3.11 6.86
C PRO A 302 19.03 -3.58 7.53
N TYR A 303 17.93 -3.07 7.04
CA TYR A 303 16.60 -3.42 7.48
C TYR A 303 16.19 -4.73 6.81
N SER A 304 16.14 -5.83 7.54
CA SER A 304 15.56 -7.07 7.03
C SER A 304 14.04 -7.02 7.17
N LEU A 305 13.39 -6.28 6.31
CA LEU A 305 11.95 -6.29 6.20
C LEU A 305 11.48 -7.52 5.45
N PHE A 306 10.74 -8.37 6.13
CA PHE A 306 9.66 -9.08 5.48
C PHE A 306 8.51 -8.07 5.27
N ILE A 307 8.59 -7.25 4.22
CA ILE A 307 7.41 -6.50 3.80
C ILE A 307 6.43 -7.53 3.26
N SER A 308 5.51 -7.99 4.09
CA SER A 308 4.24 -8.41 3.55
C SER A 308 3.54 -7.12 3.08
N SER A 309 3.79 -6.74 1.84
CA SER A 309 2.94 -5.75 1.20
C SER A 309 1.51 -6.20 1.39
N GLY A 310 0.71 -5.45 2.16
CA GLY A 310 -0.72 -5.70 2.38
C GLY A 310 -1.57 -5.61 1.13
N ARG A 311 -1.07 -6.05 -0.01
CA ARG A 311 -1.82 -6.33 -1.22
C ARG A 311 -2.29 -7.77 -1.13
N LYS A 312 -3.58 -7.93 -0.80
CA LYS A 312 -4.32 -9.18 -0.92
C LYS A 312 -3.84 -9.96 -2.14
N LYS A 313 -3.36 -11.19 -1.89
CA LYS A 313 -3.08 -12.19 -2.92
C LYS A 313 -4.30 -12.38 -3.82
N GLN A 314 -4.27 -11.82 -5.01
CA GLN A 314 -5.10 -12.23 -6.13
C GLN A 314 -4.21 -12.87 -7.19
N SER A 315 -3.55 -13.95 -6.86
CA SER A 315 -3.06 -14.99 -7.80
C SER A 315 -2.17 -15.95 -7.03
N GLY A 316 -2.49 -17.22 -7.10
CA GLY A 316 -1.87 -18.32 -6.37
C GLY A 316 -0.47 -18.69 -6.86
N TRP A 317 0.52 -17.86 -6.56
CA TRP A 317 1.94 -18.22 -6.69
C TRP A 317 2.54 -18.15 -5.29
N GLU A 318 2.99 -19.28 -4.78
CA GLU A 318 3.78 -19.37 -3.56
C GLU A 318 5.09 -18.60 -3.80
N ALA A 319 5.29 -17.54 -3.02
CA ALA A 319 6.57 -16.83 -3.02
C ALA A 319 7.55 -17.65 -2.17
N ASP A 320 8.53 -18.26 -2.83
CA ASP A 320 9.72 -18.76 -2.16
C ASP A 320 10.36 -17.60 -1.39
N ALA A 321 10.47 -17.77 -0.09
CA ALA A 321 11.09 -16.79 0.81
C ALA A 321 12.61 -16.80 0.58
N TYR A 322 13.09 -15.92 -0.29
CA TYR A 322 14.50 -15.56 -0.28
C TYR A 322 14.76 -14.61 0.89
N PRO A 323 15.83 -14.79 1.67
CA PRO A 323 16.20 -13.84 2.71
C PRO A 323 16.51 -12.50 2.05
N ASP A 324 15.66 -11.52 2.27
CA ASP A 324 15.84 -10.17 1.78
C ASP A 324 17.07 -9.55 2.46
N VAL A 325 18.07 -9.22 1.68
CA VAL A 325 19.21 -8.42 2.15
C VAL A 325 18.70 -7.00 2.30
N GLY A 326 18.61 -6.51 3.55
CA GLY A 326 17.92 -5.26 3.89
C GLY A 326 18.47 -4.02 3.24
N SER A 327 17.61 -3.08 2.88
CA SER A 327 17.96 -1.70 2.53
C SER A 327 18.10 -0.85 3.79
N SER A 328 18.88 0.24 3.73
CA SER A 328 19.01 1.16 4.89
C SER A 328 17.71 1.89 5.20
N ALA A 329 17.58 2.39 6.43
CA ALA A 329 16.43 3.21 6.85
C ALA A 329 16.22 4.43 5.94
N MET A 330 17.31 5.07 5.53
CA MET A 330 17.31 6.21 4.62
C MET A 330 16.70 5.85 3.25
N MET A 331 17.13 4.74 2.65
CA MET A 331 16.63 4.32 1.35
C MET A 331 15.12 4.00 1.41
N GLN A 332 14.68 3.33 2.45
CA GLN A 332 13.26 3.01 2.63
C GLN A 332 12.41 4.25 2.93
N PHE A 333 12.94 5.19 3.70
CA PHE A 333 12.25 6.46 3.94
C PHE A 333 12.05 7.22 2.63
N VAL A 334 13.09 7.31 1.79
CA VAL A 334 12.99 7.96 0.48
C VAL A 334 12.00 7.22 -0.42
N ASP A 335 12.12 5.91 -0.57
CA ASP A 335 11.22 5.11 -1.40
C ASP A 335 9.74 5.29 -1.02
N ASN A 336 9.44 5.35 0.27
CA ASN A 336 8.08 5.49 0.76
C ASN A 336 7.53 6.92 0.76
N ARG A 337 8.38 7.94 0.82
CA ARG A 337 7.97 9.33 1.11
C ARG A 337 8.37 10.34 0.06
N LEU A 338 9.29 10.03 -0.83
CA LEU A 338 9.79 10.95 -1.84
C LEU A 338 8.66 11.48 -2.76
N ILE A 339 7.81 10.60 -3.28
CA ILE A 339 6.70 11.00 -4.13
C ILE A 339 5.81 12.00 -3.40
N LYS A 340 5.48 11.73 -2.14
CA LYS A 340 4.68 12.65 -1.32
C LYS A 340 5.38 13.99 -1.13
N ALA A 341 6.68 13.96 -0.84
CA ALA A 341 7.48 15.18 -0.66
C ALA A 341 7.54 16.03 -1.93
N LEU A 342 7.63 15.41 -3.10
CA LEU A 342 7.65 16.13 -4.38
C LEU A 342 6.29 16.74 -4.74
N ILE A 343 5.18 16.18 -4.24
CA ILE A 343 3.82 16.67 -4.52
C ILE A 343 3.36 17.70 -3.49
N GLU A 344 3.66 17.50 -2.20
CA GLU A 344 3.18 18.31 -1.08
C GLU A 344 4.29 19.23 -0.55
N PRO A 345 4.26 20.55 -0.81
CA PRO A 345 5.31 21.48 -0.39
C PRO A 345 5.53 21.52 1.14
N ASP A 346 4.46 21.43 1.93
CA ASP A 346 4.54 21.44 3.38
C ASP A 346 5.22 20.17 3.94
N TYR A 347 5.11 19.06 3.21
CA TYR A 347 5.79 17.82 3.57
C TYR A 347 7.25 17.82 3.15
N TYR A 348 7.59 18.56 2.08
CA TYR A 348 8.94 18.61 1.54
C TYR A 348 9.97 19.13 2.57
N ALA A 349 9.64 20.19 3.30
CA ALA A 349 10.53 20.74 4.31
C ALA A 349 10.91 19.68 5.36
N TYR A 350 9.93 18.98 5.93
CA TYR A 350 10.20 17.90 6.86
C TYR A 350 11.04 16.78 6.23
N PHE A 351 10.73 16.40 4.99
CA PHE A 351 11.46 15.35 4.27
C PHE A 351 12.93 15.73 4.07
N TYR A 352 13.19 16.96 3.62
CA TYR A 352 14.54 17.47 3.39
C TYR A 352 15.36 17.54 4.68
N ASP A 353 14.78 18.05 5.75
CA ASP A 353 15.44 18.16 7.05
C ASP A 353 15.72 16.78 7.65
N ALA A 354 14.79 15.82 7.50
CA ALA A 354 15.00 14.43 7.90
C ALA A 354 16.16 13.77 7.14
N MET A 355 16.22 13.98 5.82
CA MET A 355 17.33 13.51 4.99
C MET A 355 18.66 14.13 5.41
N SER A 356 18.68 15.43 5.67
CA SER A 356 19.85 16.15 6.14
C SER A 356 20.34 15.61 7.49
N LEU A 357 19.41 15.36 8.41
CA LEU A 357 19.72 14.78 9.72
C LEU A 357 20.34 13.38 9.59
N LEU A 358 19.75 12.50 8.78
CA LEU A 358 20.29 11.14 8.57
C LEU A 358 21.73 11.19 8.01
N LEU A 359 21.99 12.04 7.01
CA LEU A 359 23.30 12.20 6.41
C LEU A 359 24.31 12.78 7.40
N GLN A 360 23.92 13.74 8.22
CA GLN A 360 24.77 14.33 9.29
C GLN A 360 25.24 13.27 10.29
N TYR A 361 24.38 12.28 10.60
CA TYR A 361 24.73 11.18 11.49
C TYR A 361 25.38 9.98 10.77
N GLY A 362 25.79 10.15 9.51
CA GLY A 362 26.61 9.21 8.77
C GLY A 362 25.84 8.17 7.96
N ALA A 363 24.53 8.36 7.74
CA ALA A 363 23.80 7.53 6.80
C ALA A 363 24.41 7.63 5.39
N SER A 364 24.66 6.51 4.76
CA SER A 364 25.31 6.48 3.45
C SER A 364 24.32 6.75 2.32
N PRO A 365 24.56 7.72 1.41
CA PRO A 365 23.78 7.89 0.19
C PRO A 365 24.12 6.81 -0.87
N LEU A 366 25.17 6.01 -0.61
CA LEU A 366 25.67 4.95 -1.50
C LEU A 366 25.09 3.58 -1.12
N VAL A 367 23.78 3.45 -1.10
CA VAL A 367 23.16 2.18 -0.69
C VAL A 367 23.23 1.16 -1.81
N ASP A 368 23.93 0.06 -1.54
CA ASP A 368 24.31 -0.96 -2.50
C ASP A 368 23.33 -2.11 -2.69
N LYS A 369 22.28 -2.19 -1.91
CA LYS A 369 21.44 -3.39 -1.89
C LYS A 369 19.97 -3.02 -1.73
N MET A 370 19.24 -3.07 -2.81
CA MET A 370 17.82 -3.38 -2.76
C MET A 370 17.61 -4.87 -3.03
N SER A 371 17.07 -5.55 -2.06
CA SER A 371 16.74 -6.96 -2.14
C SER A 371 15.28 -7.13 -2.49
N GLY A 372 14.99 -8.12 -3.33
CA GLY A 372 13.76 -8.89 -3.23
C GLY A 372 12.46 -8.32 -3.75
N GLY A 373 12.43 -7.40 -4.68
CA GLY A 373 11.23 -7.06 -5.45
C GLY A 373 11.11 -7.93 -6.72
N ARG A 374 9.90 -8.34 -7.07
CA ARG A 374 9.55 -9.23 -8.20
C ARG A 374 9.91 -8.73 -9.62
N SER A 375 10.68 -7.67 -9.78
CA SER A 375 11.24 -7.30 -11.07
C SER A 375 12.76 -7.37 -10.99
N TYR A 376 13.34 -8.12 -11.90
CA TYR A 376 14.80 -8.19 -12.13
C TYR A 376 15.43 -6.82 -12.39
N GLU A 377 14.61 -5.77 -12.56
CA GLU A 377 15.01 -4.42 -12.97
C GLU A 377 15.39 -3.50 -11.79
N MET A 378 15.00 -3.80 -10.55
CA MET A 378 15.23 -2.91 -9.39
C MET A 378 16.47 -3.26 -8.54
N ARG A 379 17.33 -4.14 -9.02
CA ARG A 379 18.55 -4.54 -8.27
C ARG A 379 19.64 -3.49 -8.46
N ASN A 380 20.03 -2.79 -7.42
CA ASN A 380 21.17 -1.86 -7.33
C ASN A 380 20.91 -0.38 -7.73
N TRP A 381 19.77 0.18 -7.40
CA TRP A 381 19.56 1.62 -7.56
C TRP A 381 20.28 2.38 -6.45
N SER A 382 21.04 3.41 -6.81
CA SER A 382 21.52 4.37 -5.84
C SER A 382 20.37 5.29 -5.41
N LEU A 383 20.46 5.88 -4.23
CA LEU A 383 19.48 6.85 -3.74
C LEU A 383 19.31 8.01 -4.72
N LEU A 384 20.41 8.49 -5.30
CA LEU A 384 20.43 9.53 -6.32
C LEU A 384 19.60 9.15 -7.57
N TYR A 385 19.71 7.89 -8.00
CA TYR A 385 18.96 7.38 -9.13
C TYR A 385 17.45 7.45 -8.88
N LEU A 386 17.00 6.98 -7.71
CA LEU A 386 15.59 7.03 -7.32
C LEU A 386 15.07 8.48 -7.29
N VAL A 387 15.84 9.37 -6.68
CA VAL A 387 15.50 10.80 -6.56
C VAL A 387 15.36 11.45 -7.93
N CYS A 388 16.32 11.26 -8.83
CA CYS A 388 16.27 11.82 -10.18
C CYS A 388 15.07 11.29 -11.00
N VAL A 389 14.83 9.98 -10.94
CA VAL A 389 13.70 9.36 -11.65
C VAL A 389 12.37 9.89 -11.14
N GLU A 390 12.19 10.00 -9.82
CA GLU A 390 10.93 10.50 -9.27
C GLU A 390 10.74 12.01 -9.49
N MET A 391 11.80 12.82 -9.46
CA MET A 391 11.71 14.24 -9.83
C MET A 391 11.15 14.43 -11.23
N VAL A 392 11.64 13.64 -12.20
CA VAL A 392 11.12 13.69 -13.58
C VAL A 392 9.70 13.15 -13.64
N SER A 393 9.40 12.03 -12.96
CA SER A 393 8.08 11.41 -12.95
C SER A 393 7.00 12.30 -12.35
N GLN A 394 7.35 13.06 -11.30
CA GLN A 394 6.44 14.00 -10.62
C GLN A 394 6.48 15.42 -11.21
N ASN A 395 7.28 15.62 -12.26
CA ASN A 395 7.49 16.93 -12.92
C ASN A 395 7.89 18.04 -11.93
N ASN A 396 8.76 17.73 -10.99
CA ASN A 396 9.20 18.65 -9.93
C ASN A 396 10.72 18.57 -9.71
N PHE A 397 11.45 19.54 -10.19
CA PHE A 397 12.90 19.64 -10.03
C PHE A 397 13.26 20.26 -8.68
N ARG A 398 14.12 19.59 -7.91
CA ARG A 398 14.59 19.98 -6.59
C ARG A 398 16.12 19.90 -6.54
N PRO A 399 16.83 20.93 -6.99
CA PRO A 399 18.29 20.95 -6.98
C PRO A 399 18.89 20.89 -5.56
N ASP A 400 18.21 21.50 -4.58
CA ASP A 400 18.59 21.47 -3.17
C ASP A 400 18.75 20.03 -2.62
N LEU A 401 17.85 19.11 -3.01
CA LEU A 401 17.94 17.71 -2.62
C LEU A 401 19.11 16.99 -3.32
N LEU A 402 19.39 17.34 -4.58
CA LEU A 402 20.53 16.81 -5.30
C LEU A 402 21.85 17.32 -4.70
N ASP A 403 21.93 18.62 -4.38
CA ASP A 403 23.07 19.24 -3.70
C ASP A 403 23.36 18.55 -2.37
N LEU A 404 22.33 18.26 -1.59
CA LEU A 404 22.46 17.55 -0.32
C LEU A 404 23.09 16.16 -0.52
N LEU A 405 22.63 15.39 -1.52
CA LEU A 405 23.16 14.06 -1.82
C LEU A 405 24.60 14.12 -2.32
N VAL A 406 24.90 15.05 -3.23
CA VAL A 406 26.24 15.22 -3.82
C VAL A 406 27.25 15.65 -2.75
N ALA A 407 26.90 16.60 -1.88
CA ALA A 407 27.75 17.05 -0.77
C ALA A 407 28.09 15.91 0.19
N ASN A 408 27.25 14.89 0.29
CA ASN A 408 27.46 13.71 1.12
C ASN A 408 28.02 12.49 0.33
N GLY A 409 28.57 12.71 -0.88
CA GLY A 409 29.33 11.71 -1.61
C GLY A 409 28.54 10.84 -2.58
N ALA A 410 27.29 11.22 -2.94
CA ALA A 410 26.58 10.55 -4.01
C ALA A 410 27.34 10.70 -5.33
N ASN A 411 27.44 9.60 -6.11
CA ASN A 411 28.19 9.57 -7.36
C ASN A 411 27.26 9.17 -8.52
N PHE A 412 27.31 9.92 -9.62
CA PHE A 412 26.47 9.72 -10.82
C PHE A 412 26.98 8.59 -11.72
N ASN A 413 28.27 8.27 -11.67
CA ASN A 413 28.96 7.40 -12.62
C ASN A 413 29.28 6.02 -12.04
N VAL A 414 28.76 5.64 -10.88
CA VAL A 414 29.03 4.35 -10.26
C VAL A 414 28.34 3.23 -11.05
N LYS A 415 29.15 2.46 -11.78
CA LYS A 415 28.76 1.18 -12.38
C LYS A 415 29.02 0.06 -11.35
N LYS A 416 28.05 -0.35 -10.60
CA LYS A 416 28.24 -1.40 -9.58
C LYS A 416 28.13 -2.82 -10.08
N SER A 417 27.57 -3.04 -11.27
CA SER A 417 27.58 -4.34 -11.93
C SER A 417 27.59 -4.16 -13.45
N ALA A 418 28.04 -5.18 -14.16
CA ALA A 418 28.00 -5.23 -15.63
C ALA A 418 26.56 -5.16 -16.20
N VAL A 419 25.55 -5.22 -15.34
CA VAL A 419 24.12 -5.30 -15.70
C VAL A 419 23.34 -4.03 -15.30
N SER A 420 23.93 -3.11 -14.49
CA SER A 420 23.24 -1.88 -14.11
C SER A 420 23.31 -0.85 -15.24
N GLU A 421 22.14 -0.32 -15.61
CA GLU A 421 22.06 0.76 -16.60
C GLU A 421 22.60 2.07 -15.99
N PRO A 422 23.37 2.86 -16.77
CA PRO A 422 23.71 4.22 -16.37
C PRO A 422 22.47 5.08 -16.14
N LEU A 423 22.52 5.94 -15.12
CA LEU A 423 21.39 6.81 -14.77
C LEU A 423 20.87 7.62 -15.96
N CYS A 424 21.78 8.21 -16.74
CA CYS A 424 21.41 9.00 -17.93
C CYS A 424 20.62 8.16 -18.96
N ILE A 425 21.02 6.94 -19.22
CA ILE A 425 20.32 6.06 -20.18
C ILE A 425 18.92 5.74 -19.70
N THR A 426 18.76 5.40 -18.43
CA THR A 426 17.45 5.12 -17.85
C THR A 426 16.53 6.34 -17.88
N LEU A 427 17.04 7.51 -17.53
CA LEU A 427 16.24 8.75 -17.57
C LEU A 427 15.78 9.05 -19.01
N LEU A 428 16.61 8.76 -20.00
CA LEU A 428 16.29 9.03 -21.40
C LEU A 428 15.32 8.03 -22.02
N GLN A 429 15.36 6.76 -21.62
CA GLN A 429 14.49 5.71 -22.18
C GLN A 429 13.12 5.60 -21.56
N ARG A 430 12.93 6.08 -20.33
CA ARG A 430 11.60 5.98 -19.66
C ARG A 430 10.53 6.76 -20.39
N GLY A 431 9.31 6.20 -20.45
CA GLY A 431 8.14 6.76 -21.09
C GLY A 431 7.50 7.92 -20.30
N TYR A 432 8.24 8.99 -20.07
CA TYR A 432 7.68 10.18 -19.45
C TYR A 432 6.80 10.95 -20.44
N ASN A 433 5.73 11.60 -19.93
CA ASN A 433 4.90 12.50 -20.73
C ASN A 433 5.74 13.64 -21.30
N SER A 434 5.30 14.20 -22.42
CA SER A 434 5.97 15.35 -23.06
C SER A 434 6.12 16.57 -22.14
N THR A 435 5.19 16.74 -21.19
CA THR A 435 5.22 17.83 -20.19
C THR A 435 6.36 17.71 -19.18
N HIS A 436 7.02 16.57 -19.10
CA HIS A 436 8.12 16.32 -18.15
C HIS A 436 9.51 16.54 -18.78
N GLU A 437 9.59 16.92 -20.06
CA GLU A 437 10.88 17.08 -20.76
C GLU A 437 11.68 18.25 -20.19
N ASP A 438 11.02 19.33 -19.77
CA ASP A 438 11.70 20.49 -19.18
C ASP A 438 12.40 20.11 -17.87
N VAL A 439 11.72 19.33 -17.00
CA VAL A 439 12.33 18.83 -15.76
C VAL A 439 13.40 17.81 -16.05
N LEU A 440 13.22 16.94 -17.04
CA LEU A 440 14.26 16.01 -17.48
C LEU A 440 15.52 16.76 -17.94
N LEU A 441 15.36 17.84 -18.71
CA LEU A 441 16.48 18.69 -19.12
C LEU A 441 17.18 19.36 -17.94
N GLN A 442 16.43 19.86 -16.95
CA GLN A 442 17.00 20.44 -15.73
C GLN A 442 17.82 19.39 -14.95
N VAL A 443 17.28 18.19 -14.79
CA VAL A 443 17.97 17.08 -14.14
C VAL A 443 19.23 16.70 -14.94
N MET A 444 19.14 16.53 -16.25
CA MET A 444 20.27 16.16 -17.12
C MET A 444 21.38 17.23 -17.10
N ASN A 445 21.00 18.50 -17.14
CA ASN A 445 21.95 19.62 -17.06
C ASN A 445 22.68 19.62 -15.72
N TYR A 446 21.91 19.50 -14.59
CA TYR A 446 22.48 19.42 -13.26
C TYR A 446 23.49 18.25 -13.15
N LEU A 447 23.12 17.07 -13.62
CA LEU A 447 23.96 15.89 -13.58
C LEU A 447 25.24 16.08 -14.42
N TYR A 448 25.12 16.73 -15.59
CA TYR A 448 26.27 17.02 -16.45
C TYR A 448 27.24 18.00 -15.81
N GLU A 449 26.75 19.09 -15.24
CA GLU A 449 27.58 20.08 -14.50
C GLU A 449 28.34 19.46 -13.34
N HIS A 450 27.81 18.37 -12.76
CA HIS A 450 28.45 17.62 -11.67
C HIS A 450 29.24 16.38 -12.14
N GLY A 451 29.53 16.26 -13.45
CA GLY A 451 30.44 15.26 -13.99
C GLY A 451 29.82 13.97 -14.48
N MET A 452 28.53 13.98 -14.84
CA MET A 452 27.90 12.84 -15.50
C MET A 452 28.52 12.59 -16.89
N ASP A 453 28.83 11.33 -17.16
CA ASP A 453 29.36 10.90 -18.46
C ASP A 453 28.25 10.81 -19.52
N LEU A 454 28.30 11.69 -20.53
CA LEU A 454 27.38 11.69 -21.68
C LEU A 454 27.71 10.61 -22.71
N GLN A 455 28.91 10.00 -22.67
CA GLN A 455 29.31 8.91 -23.57
C GLN A 455 28.97 7.53 -23.02
N ALA A 456 28.18 7.47 -21.97
CA ALA A 456 27.78 6.23 -21.33
C ALA A 456 26.97 5.32 -22.28
N THR A 457 27.16 4.02 -22.12
CA THR A 457 26.38 2.97 -22.80
C THR A 457 25.86 1.96 -21.80
N ASN A 458 24.69 1.40 -22.07
CA ASN A 458 24.13 0.32 -21.23
C ASN A 458 24.67 -1.07 -21.64
N ALA A 459 24.21 -2.12 -20.94
CA ALA A 459 24.60 -3.51 -21.23
C ALA A 459 24.19 -3.99 -22.64
N TYR A 460 23.21 -3.32 -23.24
CA TYR A 460 22.76 -3.59 -24.61
C TYR A 460 23.47 -2.69 -25.66
N LEU A 461 24.55 -2.04 -25.27
CA LEU A 461 25.34 -1.13 -26.10
C LEU A 461 24.55 0.06 -26.66
N ILE A 462 23.44 0.44 -26.01
CA ILE A 462 22.66 1.64 -26.37
C ILE A 462 23.34 2.85 -25.74
N ASN A 463 23.76 3.82 -26.57
CA ASN A 463 24.36 5.08 -26.14
C ASN A 463 23.29 6.14 -25.78
N THR A 464 23.70 7.28 -25.24
CA THR A 464 22.79 8.37 -24.81
C THR A 464 21.96 8.96 -25.94
N ALA A 465 22.55 9.12 -27.15
CA ALA A 465 21.83 9.61 -28.32
C ALA A 465 20.72 8.63 -28.73
N ALA A 466 21.04 7.33 -28.80
CA ALA A 466 20.04 6.30 -29.08
C ALA A 466 18.97 6.21 -28.00
N ALA A 467 19.35 6.34 -26.73
CA ALA A 467 18.40 6.35 -25.61
C ALA A 467 17.41 7.54 -25.70
N ALA A 468 17.91 8.74 -26.01
CA ALA A 468 17.07 9.91 -26.22
C ALA A 468 16.15 9.74 -27.44
N GLY A 469 16.66 9.14 -28.52
CA GLY A 469 15.89 8.83 -29.74
C GLY A 469 14.76 7.83 -29.45
N ILE A 470 15.06 6.73 -28.76
CA ILE A 470 14.09 5.71 -28.32
C ILE A 470 13.02 6.34 -27.43
N GLY A 471 13.41 7.18 -26.47
CA GLY A 471 12.50 7.89 -25.58
C GLY A 471 11.74 9.05 -26.24
N SER A 472 11.96 9.31 -27.54
CA SER A 472 11.34 10.41 -28.30
C SER A 472 11.48 11.76 -27.59
N ARG A 473 12.73 12.14 -27.29
CA ARG A 473 13.14 13.33 -26.54
C ARG A 473 13.81 14.38 -27.44
N PRO A 474 13.07 15.11 -28.27
CA PRO A 474 13.69 16.02 -29.27
C PRO A 474 14.51 17.13 -28.62
N GLN A 475 14.02 17.76 -27.54
CA GLN A 475 14.76 18.85 -26.87
C GLN A 475 16.00 18.32 -26.15
N VAL A 476 15.89 17.18 -25.46
CA VAL A 476 17.04 16.52 -24.80
C VAL A 476 18.06 16.07 -25.82
N LEU A 477 17.62 15.50 -26.94
CA LEU A 477 18.52 15.08 -28.01
C LEU A 477 19.29 16.28 -28.60
N GLN A 478 18.59 17.41 -28.81
CA GLN A 478 19.23 18.65 -29.26
C GLN A 478 20.24 19.17 -28.25
N TRP A 479 19.91 19.10 -26.96
CA TRP A 479 20.83 19.44 -25.85
C TRP A 479 22.06 18.51 -25.86
N LEU A 480 21.88 17.19 -26.00
CA LEU A 480 22.99 16.22 -26.08
C LEU A 480 23.93 16.53 -27.26
N ILE A 481 23.39 16.82 -28.42
CA ILE A 481 24.16 17.19 -29.63
C ILE A 481 24.96 18.46 -29.35
N ALA A 482 24.35 19.48 -28.76
CA ALA A 482 25.02 20.72 -28.39
C ALA A 482 26.18 20.51 -27.39
N HIS A 483 26.14 19.44 -26.60
CA HIS A 483 27.19 19.04 -25.66
C HIS A 483 28.14 17.98 -26.23
N GLY A 484 28.14 17.80 -27.54
CA GLY A 484 29.15 17.00 -28.25
C GLY A 484 28.87 15.49 -28.28
N VAL A 485 27.64 15.06 -28.04
CA VAL A 485 27.26 13.66 -28.24
C VAL A 485 27.15 13.37 -29.74
N ASP A 486 27.87 12.33 -30.21
CA ASP A 486 27.84 11.92 -31.60
C ASP A 486 26.61 11.07 -31.94
N ILE A 487 25.83 11.53 -32.93
CA ILE A 487 24.65 10.81 -33.45
C ILE A 487 24.98 9.78 -34.54
N HIS A 488 26.22 9.78 -35.06
CA HIS A 488 26.67 8.84 -36.10
C HIS A 488 27.23 7.55 -35.52
N THR A 489 27.44 7.48 -34.21
CA THR A 489 27.87 6.28 -33.52
C THR A 489 26.81 5.18 -33.61
N LEU A 490 27.22 4.02 -34.10
CA LEU A 490 26.35 2.83 -34.13
C LEU A 490 26.03 2.35 -32.73
N SER A 491 24.80 1.94 -32.49
CA SER A 491 24.29 1.64 -31.16
C SER A 491 23.49 0.34 -31.14
N GLY A 492 23.65 -0.39 -30.03
CA GLY A 492 22.98 -1.68 -29.81
C GLY A 492 23.78 -2.88 -30.38
N PHE A 493 23.34 -4.10 -30.08
CA PHE A 493 23.97 -5.33 -30.54
C PHE A 493 23.96 -5.49 -32.07
N ASP A 494 22.98 -4.88 -32.72
CA ASP A 494 22.75 -4.87 -34.15
C ASP A 494 23.56 -3.75 -34.87
N ASN A 495 24.33 -2.97 -34.12
CA ASN A 495 25.07 -1.82 -34.63
C ASN A 495 24.20 -0.91 -35.53
N SER A 496 22.98 -0.63 -35.12
CA SER A 496 22.09 0.24 -35.88
C SER A 496 22.41 1.72 -35.68
N PRO A 497 22.27 2.57 -36.71
CA PRO A 497 22.32 4.01 -36.55
C PRO A 497 21.23 4.53 -35.59
N VAL A 498 21.51 5.65 -34.91
CA VAL A 498 20.56 6.24 -33.93
C VAL A 498 19.19 6.53 -34.55
N LEU A 499 19.15 6.98 -35.81
CA LEU A 499 17.91 7.23 -36.54
C LEU A 499 17.05 5.97 -36.68
N HIS A 500 17.64 4.80 -36.97
CA HIS A 500 16.94 3.53 -37.03
C HIS A 500 16.41 3.11 -35.64
N LYS A 501 17.22 3.26 -34.59
CA LYS A 501 16.79 2.99 -33.20
C LYS A 501 15.60 3.85 -32.76
N THR A 502 15.58 5.13 -33.17
CA THR A 502 14.46 6.02 -32.89
C THR A 502 13.15 5.53 -33.51
N ILE A 503 13.23 4.92 -34.71
CA ILE A 503 12.04 4.47 -35.46
C ILE A 503 11.61 3.04 -35.05
N SER A 504 12.56 2.13 -34.76
CA SER A 504 12.33 0.68 -34.73
C SER A 504 11.87 0.12 -33.39
N LEU A 505 11.93 0.87 -32.28
CA LEU A 505 11.64 0.32 -30.96
C LEU A 505 10.20 0.59 -30.49
N TYR A 506 9.68 -0.42 -29.80
CA TYR A 506 8.32 -0.49 -29.27
C TYR A 506 7.87 0.81 -28.60
N SER A 507 6.73 1.31 -29.01
CA SER A 507 6.07 2.44 -28.37
C SER A 507 5.63 2.04 -26.97
N ASP A 508 6.22 2.66 -25.96
CA ASP A 508 5.56 2.82 -24.68
C ASP A 508 4.27 3.64 -24.93
N GLU A 509 3.15 3.28 -24.34
CA GLU A 509 1.86 3.98 -24.53
C GLU A 509 1.94 5.51 -24.26
N ALA A 510 2.97 5.94 -23.55
CA ALA A 510 3.24 7.35 -23.25
C ALA A 510 3.89 8.13 -24.41
N LEU A 511 4.37 7.47 -25.46
CA LEU A 511 5.12 8.10 -26.55
C LEU A 511 4.22 8.32 -27.77
N THR A 512 3.96 9.59 -28.10
CA THR A 512 3.11 9.91 -29.25
C THR A 512 3.89 9.78 -30.56
N PRO A 513 3.22 9.38 -31.67
CA PRO A 513 3.85 9.33 -33.00
C PRO A 513 4.40 10.69 -33.46
N GLU A 514 3.79 11.79 -33.02
CA GLU A 514 4.22 13.16 -33.33
C GLU A 514 5.59 13.46 -32.72
N ARG A 515 5.79 13.14 -31.44
CA ARG A 515 7.10 13.37 -30.79
C ARG A 515 8.21 12.52 -31.37
N ARG A 516 7.91 11.28 -31.77
CA ARG A 516 8.86 10.45 -32.49
C ARG A 516 9.27 11.07 -33.81
N ALA A 517 8.30 11.60 -34.56
CA ALA A 517 8.55 12.31 -35.80
C ALA A 517 9.37 13.60 -35.61
N GLU A 518 9.11 14.36 -34.54
CA GLU A 518 9.94 15.51 -34.15
C GLU A 518 11.38 15.10 -33.84
N THR A 519 11.58 14.00 -33.11
CA THR A 519 12.91 13.46 -32.79
C THR A 519 13.66 13.04 -34.06
N VAL A 520 12.97 12.38 -34.98
CA VAL A 520 13.50 12.06 -36.32
C VAL A 520 13.92 13.33 -37.07
N ALA A 521 13.08 14.39 -36.98
CA ALA A 521 13.39 15.67 -37.59
C ALA A 521 14.67 16.29 -37.01
N VAL A 522 14.83 16.29 -35.69
CA VAL A 522 16.04 16.78 -35.01
C VAL A 522 17.29 16.03 -35.47
N LEU A 523 17.22 14.70 -35.58
CA LEU A 523 18.35 13.90 -36.09
C LEU A 523 18.74 14.29 -37.53
N LEU A 524 17.76 14.45 -38.42
CA LEU A 524 17.99 14.83 -39.80
C LEU A 524 18.55 16.25 -39.93
N ASP A 525 18.06 17.21 -39.11
CA ASP A 525 18.54 18.58 -39.07
C ASP A 525 20.00 18.69 -38.59
N ASN A 526 20.46 17.70 -37.83
CA ASN A 526 21.83 17.60 -37.34
C ASN A 526 22.69 16.62 -38.14
N GLY A 527 22.26 16.26 -39.36
CA GLY A 527 23.09 15.56 -40.33
C GLY A 527 23.01 14.04 -40.30
N ALA A 528 22.03 13.43 -39.63
CA ALA A 528 21.80 12.01 -39.73
C ALA A 528 21.53 11.61 -41.20
N ASN A 529 22.14 10.54 -41.68
CA ASN A 529 21.98 10.11 -43.06
C ASN A 529 20.58 9.52 -43.29
N ILE A 530 19.77 10.20 -44.11
CA ILE A 530 18.36 9.88 -44.32
C ILE A 530 18.14 8.53 -45.02
N ASP A 531 19.09 8.05 -45.83
CA ASP A 531 19.00 6.82 -46.59
C ASP A 531 20.06 5.78 -46.16
N GLU A 532 20.66 5.92 -44.98
CA GLU A 532 21.59 4.96 -44.43
C GLU A 532 20.94 3.60 -44.21
N PHE A 533 21.64 2.55 -44.60
CA PHE A 533 21.15 1.18 -44.36
C PHE A 533 21.57 0.67 -42.98
N SER A 534 20.65 0.07 -42.26
CA SER A 534 20.98 -0.72 -41.05
C SER A 534 21.86 -1.91 -41.42
N ILE A 535 22.71 -2.37 -40.49
CA ILE A 535 23.63 -3.46 -40.77
C ILE A 535 22.88 -4.80 -40.86
N ASP A 536 21.99 -5.10 -39.95
CA ASP A 536 21.32 -6.40 -39.87
C ASP A 536 20.25 -6.60 -40.95
N GLU A 537 19.27 -5.69 -41.01
CA GLU A 537 18.09 -5.85 -41.88
C GLU A 537 18.35 -5.21 -43.27
N GLN A 538 19.40 -4.44 -43.42
CA GLN A 538 19.68 -3.65 -44.65
C GLN A 538 18.51 -2.74 -45.01
N PHE A 539 17.81 -2.19 -43.99
CA PHE A 539 16.70 -1.28 -44.17
C PHE A 539 17.18 0.18 -44.12
N THR A 540 16.58 1.03 -44.94
CA THR A 540 16.68 2.47 -44.78
C THR A 540 15.72 2.93 -43.65
N PRO A 541 15.88 4.16 -43.07
CA PRO A 541 14.97 4.69 -42.12
C PRO A 541 13.50 4.68 -42.59
N LEU A 542 13.26 4.93 -43.87
CA LEU A 542 11.93 4.87 -44.47
C LEU A 542 11.37 3.44 -44.53
N MET A 543 12.24 2.44 -44.79
CA MET A 543 11.83 1.03 -44.71
C MET A 543 11.49 0.63 -43.28
N CYS A 544 12.28 1.08 -42.29
CA CYS A 544 11.97 0.87 -40.87
C CYS A 544 10.63 1.51 -40.49
N ALA A 545 10.41 2.75 -40.88
CA ALA A 545 9.13 3.44 -40.60
C ALA A 545 7.92 2.69 -41.22
N ALA A 546 8.11 2.17 -42.43
CA ALA A 546 7.10 1.37 -43.11
C ALA A 546 6.87 0.00 -42.44
N TYR A 547 7.91 -0.65 -41.99
CA TYR A 547 7.84 -1.98 -41.34
C TYR A 547 7.24 -1.89 -39.96
N TYR A 548 7.58 -0.86 -39.14
CA TYR A 548 7.06 -0.67 -37.80
C TYR A 548 5.71 0.09 -37.73
N GLY A 549 5.24 0.66 -38.88
CA GLY A 549 3.97 1.38 -38.97
C GLY A 549 4.05 2.82 -38.44
N GLU A 550 5.22 3.42 -38.47
CA GLU A 550 5.45 4.78 -38.00
C GLU A 550 5.12 5.83 -39.10
N ALA A 551 3.82 6.00 -39.37
CA ALA A 551 3.34 6.83 -40.48
C ALA A 551 3.80 8.28 -40.41
N LYS A 552 3.91 8.87 -39.20
CA LYS A 552 4.40 10.24 -38.99
C LYS A 552 5.89 10.36 -39.29
N CYS A 553 6.68 9.37 -38.88
CA CYS A 553 8.11 9.32 -39.25
C CYS A 553 8.31 9.16 -40.76
N ALA A 554 7.51 8.32 -41.40
CA ALA A 554 7.53 8.17 -42.86
C ALA A 554 7.19 9.49 -43.57
N GLU A 555 6.20 10.25 -43.07
CA GLU A 555 5.84 11.56 -43.59
C GLU A 555 7.01 12.56 -43.50
N VAL A 556 7.69 12.64 -42.35
CA VAL A 556 8.87 13.50 -42.16
C VAL A 556 10.02 13.11 -43.05
N LEU A 557 10.32 11.80 -43.13
CA LEU A 557 11.40 11.27 -43.97
C LEU A 557 11.17 11.60 -45.46
N LEU A 558 9.95 11.35 -45.97
CA LEU A 558 9.60 11.65 -47.35
C LEU A 558 9.62 13.14 -47.63
N ALA A 559 9.11 13.96 -46.71
CA ALA A 559 9.16 15.45 -46.88
C ALA A 559 10.59 16.01 -46.94
N ARG A 560 11.57 15.30 -46.32
CA ARG A 560 12.97 15.68 -46.34
C ARG A 560 13.79 14.99 -47.41
N GLY A 561 13.16 14.24 -48.31
CA GLY A 561 13.79 13.69 -49.50
C GLY A 561 14.34 12.29 -49.38
N ALA A 562 13.85 11.49 -48.40
CA ALA A 562 14.17 10.07 -48.34
C ALA A 562 13.79 9.36 -49.63
N ASN A 563 14.64 8.45 -50.09
CA ASN A 563 14.43 7.73 -51.34
C ASN A 563 13.28 6.70 -51.21
N PRO A 564 12.09 6.95 -51.79
CA PRO A 564 10.96 6.04 -51.68
C PRO A 564 11.11 4.75 -52.51
N HIS A 565 12.13 4.69 -53.40
CA HIS A 565 12.46 3.56 -54.27
C HIS A 565 13.66 2.75 -53.79
N ALA A 566 14.20 3.06 -52.58
CA ALA A 566 15.35 2.32 -52.05
C ALA A 566 15.06 0.80 -52.00
N ARG A 567 16.10 0.00 -52.27
CA ARG A 567 16.01 -1.47 -52.22
C ARG A 567 17.09 -2.01 -51.29
N SER A 568 16.70 -2.89 -50.38
CA SER A 568 17.62 -3.66 -49.55
C SER A 568 18.31 -4.75 -50.38
N ALA A 569 19.37 -5.37 -49.84
CA ALA A 569 20.05 -6.50 -50.45
C ALA A 569 19.06 -7.68 -50.71
N ASN A 570 18.03 -7.83 -49.91
CA ASN A 570 16.99 -8.86 -50.04
C ASN A 570 15.83 -8.41 -50.94
N GLY A 571 15.97 -7.30 -51.67
CA GLY A 571 14.95 -6.77 -52.57
C GLY A 571 13.74 -6.14 -51.86
N MET A 572 13.80 -5.90 -50.56
CA MET A 572 12.74 -5.19 -49.84
C MET A 572 12.72 -3.72 -50.25
N THR A 573 11.54 -3.16 -50.39
CA THR A 573 11.29 -1.75 -50.67
C THR A 573 10.38 -1.15 -49.57
N PRO A 574 10.33 0.18 -49.35
CA PRO A 574 9.41 0.79 -48.40
C PRO A 574 7.95 0.33 -48.60
N LEU A 575 7.51 0.19 -49.86
CA LEU A 575 6.18 -0.31 -50.17
C LEU A 575 5.99 -1.76 -49.72
N ARG A 576 6.95 -2.65 -49.96
CA ARG A 576 6.86 -4.03 -49.49
C ARG A 576 6.84 -4.12 -47.97
N CYS A 577 7.64 -3.31 -47.28
CA CYS A 577 7.61 -3.21 -45.83
C CYS A 577 6.23 -2.80 -45.30
N ALA A 578 5.60 -1.77 -45.91
CA ALA A 578 4.27 -1.33 -45.52
C ALA A 578 3.20 -2.41 -45.73
N LEU A 579 3.29 -3.18 -46.81
CA LEU A 579 2.33 -4.25 -47.17
C LEU A 579 2.41 -5.49 -46.24
N HIS A 580 3.42 -5.59 -45.39
CA HIS A 580 3.46 -6.62 -44.32
C HIS A 580 2.50 -6.37 -43.15
N ARG A 581 1.93 -5.19 -43.04
CA ARG A 581 1.04 -4.79 -41.94
C ARG A 581 -0.42 -4.66 -42.40
N ALA A 582 -1.32 -4.80 -41.42
CA ALA A 582 -2.79 -4.75 -41.66
C ALA A 582 -3.44 -3.44 -41.19
N ASP A 583 -2.70 -2.58 -40.48
CA ASP A 583 -3.26 -1.44 -39.73
C ASP A 583 -3.44 -0.16 -40.59
N ALA A 584 -4.08 0.84 -39.97
CA ALA A 584 -4.30 2.13 -40.60
C ALA A 584 -3.02 2.91 -40.89
N ALA A 585 -1.95 2.67 -40.11
CA ALA A 585 -0.64 3.28 -40.33
C ALA A 585 -0.03 2.78 -41.65
N ALA A 586 -0.08 1.47 -41.91
CA ALA A 586 0.35 0.91 -43.18
C ALA A 586 -0.41 1.50 -44.36
N ALA A 587 -1.73 1.63 -44.27
CA ALA A 587 -2.55 2.26 -45.29
C ALA A 587 -2.10 3.72 -45.56
N ARG A 588 -1.83 4.49 -44.49
CA ARG A 588 -1.35 5.87 -44.61
C ARG A 588 0.02 5.91 -45.30
N ILE A 589 0.95 4.99 -44.94
CA ILE A 589 2.29 4.92 -45.56
C ILE A 589 2.17 4.58 -47.02
N VAL A 590 1.34 3.60 -47.43
CA VAL A 590 1.09 3.27 -48.82
C VAL A 590 0.59 4.49 -49.60
N THR A 591 -0.32 5.26 -49.04
CA THR A 591 -0.82 6.51 -49.65
C THR A 591 0.28 7.56 -49.78
N LEU A 592 1.11 7.73 -48.76
CA LEU A 592 2.26 8.66 -48.81
C LEU A 592 3.24 8.26 -49.88
N LEU A 593 3.66 6.99 -49.95
CA LEU A 593 4.59 6.52 -50.96
C LEU A 593 4.07 6.79 -52.37
N HIS A 594 2.76 6.58 -52.62
CA HIS A 594 2.13 6.90 -53.89
C HIS A 594 2.19 8.43 -54.17
N GLN A 595 1.90 9.27 -53.19
CA GLN A 595 1.99 10.75 -53.34
C GLN A 595 3.41 11.22 -53.66
N TYR A 596 4.42 10.53 -53.15
CA TYR A 596 5.84 10.82 -53.43
C TYR A 596 6.38 10.03 -54.62
N GLY A 597 5.53 9.58 -55.53
CA GLY A 597 5.90 9.11 -56.88
C GLY A 597 6.15 7.59 -56.96
N VAL A 598 5.87 6.81 -55.95
CA VAL A 598 5.94 5.35 -56.06
C VAL A 598 4.77 4.86 -56.91
N THR A 599 5.08 4.25 -58.05
CA THR A 599 4.08 3.60 -58.91
C THR A 599 3.61 2.31 -58.24
N ILE A 600 2.33 2.27 -57.83
CA ILE A 600 1.74 1.06 -57.27
C ILE A 600 0.95 0.36 -58.36
N THR A 601 1.40 -0.86 -58.73
CA THR A 601 0.76 -1.70 -59.73
C THR A 601 -0.11 -2.74 -59.04
N ARG A 602 -1.18 -3.18 -59.71
CA ARG A 602 -2.10 -4.18 -59.20
C ARG A 602 -1.41 -5.52 -58.89
N VAL A 603 -0.40 -5.84 -59.67
CA VAL A 603 0.40 -7.06 -59.52
C VAL A 603 1.77 -6.70 -59.07
N ASP A 604 2.27 -7.33 -57.99
CA ASP A 604 3.61 -7.12 -57.48
C ASP A 604 4.68 -7.75 -58.38
N GLU A 605 5.95 -7.55 -58.05
CA GLU A 605 7.10 -8.10 -58.80
C GLU A 605 7.14 -9.62 -58.77
N GLU A 606 6.44 -10.25 -57.84
CA GLU A 606 6.31 -11.72 -57.68
C GLU A 606 5.12 -12.29 -58.45
N GLY A 607 4.33 -11.46 -59.10
CA GLY A 607 3.15 -11.86 -59.85
C GLY A 607 1.84 -11.97 -59.03
N ASN A 608 1.84 -11.52 -57.74
CA ASN A 608 0.68 -11.59 -56.87
C ASN A 608 -0.18 -10.34 -57.01
N ASP A 609 -1.51 -10.51 -57.09
CA ASP A 609 -2.47 -9.43 -57.04
C ASP A 609 -2.53 -8.84 -55.63
N LEU A 610 -2.17 -7.56 -55.47
CA LEU A 610 -2.10 -6.89 -54.17
C LEU A 610 -3.45 -6.81 -53.45
N LEU A 611 -4.57 -6.65 -54.21
CA LEU A 611 -5.92 -6.64 -53.61
C LEU A 611 -6.28 -8.03 -53.08
N VAL A 612 -6.02 -9.10 -53.84
CA VAL A 612 -6.19 -10.46 -53.40
C VAL A 612 -5.34 -10.79 -52.17
N ARG A 613 -4.09 -10.36 -52.16
CA ARG A 613 -3.19 -10.52 -51.01
C ARG A 613 -3.73 -9.86 -49.77
N CYS A 614 -4.26 -8.62 -49.87
CA CYS A 614 -4.88 -7.92 -48.71
C CYS A 614 -6.11 -8.68 -48.21
N ILE A 615 -6.90 -9.29 -49.06
CA ILE A 615 -8.04 -10.12 -48.66
C ILE A 615 -7.57 -11.36 -47.91
N HIS A 616 -6.59 -12.09 -48.43
CA HIS A 616 -6.04 -13.29 -47.79
C HIS A 616 -5.49 -13.02 -46.40
N HIS A 617 -4.78 -11.91 -46.23
CA HIS A 617 -4.14 -11.52 -44.96
C HIS A 617 -5.05 -10.68 -44.08
N LYS A 618 -6.30 -10.35 -44.50
CA LYS A 618 -7.26 -9.50 -43.78
C LYS A 618 -6.74 -8.07 -43.55
N HIS A 619 -6.01 -7.50 -44.47
CA HIS A 619 -5.47 -6.14 -44.41
C HIS A 619 -6.50 -5.12 -44.87
N GLU A 620 -7.54 -4.88 -44.08
CA GLU A 620 -8.71 -4.07 -44.42
C GLU A 620 -8.36 -2.61 -44.77
N ALA A 621 -7.57 -1.96 -43.95
CA ALA A 621 -7.20 -0.56 -44.14
C ALA A 621 -6.35 -0.38 -45.41
N VAL A 622 -5.37 -1.27 -45.65
CA VAL A 622 -4.50 -1.25 -46.80
C VAL A 622 -5.30 -1.53 -48.08
N PHE A 623 -6.24 -2.48 -48.02
CA PHE A 623 -7.13 -2.81 -49.13
C PHE A 623 -7.91 -1.57 -49.59
N LYS A 624 -8.49 -0.82 -48.64
CA LYS A 624 -9.22 0.43 -48.94
C LYS A 624 -8.33 1.46 -49.61
N ALA A 625 -7.13 1.69 -49.11
CA ALA A 625 -6.17 2.61 -49.68
C ALA A 625 -5.75 2.17 -51.11
N LEU A 626 -5.52 0.88 -51.33
CA LEU A 626 -5.20 0.35 -52.66
C LEU A 626 -6.34 0.45 -53.65
N LEU A 627 -7.58 0.28 -53.23
CA LEU A 627 -8.77 0.51 -54.11
C LEU A 627 -8.82 1.96 -54.60
N GLU A 628 -8.54 2.93 -53.72
CA GLU A 628 -8.55 4.34 -54.11
C GLU A 628 -7.38 4.68 -55.05
N ILE A 629 -6.19 4.13 -54.82
CA ILE A 629 -4.99 4.38 -55.62
C ILE A 629 -5.06 3.69 -56.97
N LEU A 630 -5.36 2.40 -57.02
CA LEU A 630 -5.39 1.59 -58.22
C LEU A 630 -6.55 1.90 -59.12
N SER A 631 -7.66 2.39 -58.55
CA SER A 631 -8.92 2.66 -59.26
C SER A 631 -9.28 1.55 -60.27
N PRO A 632 -9.43 0.28 -59.82
CA PRO A 632 -9.65 -0.86 -60.72
C PRO A 632 -10.93 -0.66 -61.53
N SER A 633 -10.99 -1.27 -62.74
CA SER A 633 -12.15 -1.19 -63.62
C SER A 633 -13.41 -1.82 -62.92
N LEU A 634 -14.60 -1.38 -63.35
CA LEU A 634 -15.87 -1.95 -62.85
C LEU A 634 -15.91 -3.48 -63.03
N ASP A 635 -15.40 -3.98 -64.19
CA ASP A 635 -15.35 -5.41 -64.46
C ASP A 635 -14.41 -6.14 -63.50
N ASP A 636 -13.29 -5.54 -63.15
CA ASP A 636 -12.35 -6.12 -62.19
C ASP A 636 -12.92 -6.16 -60.76
N MET A 637 -13.67 -5.12 -60.38
CA MET A 637 -14.33 -5.09 -59.08
C MET A 637 -15.46 -6.12 -59.01
N HIS A 638 -16.24 -6.30 -60.08
CA HIS A 638 -17.24 -7.33 -60.12
C HIS A 638 -16.62 -8.72 -60.07
N ARG A 639 -15.52 -8.98 -60.79
CA ARG A 639 -14.78 -10.26 -60.69
C ARG A 639 -14.29 -10.56 -59.28
N LEU A 640 -13.79 -9.55 -58.59
CA LEU A 640 -13.37 -9.69 -57.17
C LEU A 640 -14.58 -9.97 -56.27
N LEU A 641 -15.74 -9.33 -56.51
CA LEU A 641 -16.97 -9.61 -55.76
C LEU A 641 -17.46 -11.02 -55.97
N ASP A 642 -17.47 -11.51 -57.22
CA ASP A 642 -17.90 -12.88 -57.57
C ASP A 642 -16.97 -13.90 -56.93
N TRP A 643 -15.66 -13.62 -56.92
CA TRP A 643 -14.67 -14.48 -56.26
C TRP A 643 -14.86 -14.52 -54.73
N LEU A 644 -15.16 -13.39 -54.07
CA LEU A 644 -15.48 -13.31 -52.67
C LEU A 644 -16.76 -14.04 -52.28
N ALA A 645 -17.79 -13.96 -53.17
CA ALA A 645 -19.07 -14.63 -52.99
C ALA A 645 -18.94 -16.15 -53.03
N GLN A 646 -18.11 -16.70 -53.90
CA GLN A 646 -17.83 -18.14 -54.00
C GLN A 646 -17.13 -18.69 -52.74
N GLY A 647 -16.32 -17.85 -52.05
CA GLY A 647 -15.58 -18.23 -50.86
C GLY A 647 -16.36 -18.14 -49.52
N ASN A 648 -17.58 -17.61 -49.53
CA ASN A 648 -18.46 -17.37 -48.36
C ASN A 648 -17.73 -16.71 -47.15
N ARG A 649 -16.75 -15.84 -47.40
CA ARG A 649 -15.87 -15.25 -46.42
C ARG A 649 -15.65 -13.76 -46.71
N TYR A 650 -15.64 -12.91 -45.65
CA TYR A 650 -15.15 -11.51 -45.67
C TYR A 650 -16.17 -10.46 -46.18
N CYS A 651 -17.27 -10.27 -45.48
CA CYS A 651 -18.30 -9.24 -45.78
C CYS A 651 -17.71 -7.82 -45.89
N TYR A 652 -16.69 -7.46 -45.09
CA TYR A 652 -16.06 -6.13 -45.12
C TYR A 652 -15.52 -5.79 -46.53
N PHE A 653 -14.71 -6.66 -47.12
CA PHE A 653 -14.11 -6.42 -48.46
C PHE A 653 -15.20 -6.33 -49.55
N SER A 654 -16.25 -7.13 -49.43
CA SER A 654 -17.38 -7.08 -50.33
C SER A 654 -18.13 -5.75 -50.21
N ASP A 655 -18.30 -5.22 -48.99
CA ASP A 655 -18.98 -3.95 -48.78
C ASP A 655 -18.14 -2.77 -49.30
N GLN A 656 -16.84 -2.80 -49.13
CA GLN A 656 -15.95 -1.78 -49.68
C GLN A 656 -15.98 -1.76 -51.22
N LEU A 657 -15.96 -2.92 -51.84
CA LEU A 657 -16.09 -3.04 -53.30
C LEU A 657 -17.45 -2.53 -53.80
N ARG A 658 -18.56 -2.90 -53.15
CA ARG A 658 -19.92 -2.39 -53.49
C ARG A 658 -19.99 -0.86 -53.35
N GLN A 659 -19.45 -0.31 -52.28
CA GLN A 659 -19.41 1.14 -52.11
C GLN A 659 -18.63 1.83 -53.24
N GLN A 660 -17.48 1.31 -53.61
CA GLN A 660 -16.67 1.87 -54.67
C GLN A 660 -17.37 1.74 -56.07
N ILE A 661 -17.98 0.61 -56.33
CA ILE A 661 -18.80 0.40 -57.55
C ILE A 661 -19.95 1.42 -57.61
N ALA A 662 -20.66 1.62 -56.50
CA ALA A 662 -21.77 2.58 -56.40
C ALA A 662 -21.26 4.02 -56.64
N ARG A 663 -20.10 4.43 -56.13
CA ARG A 663 -19.51 5.73 -56.38
C ARG A 663 -19.19 5.96 -57.87
N LEU A 664 -18.56 4.98 -58.48
CA LEU A 664 -18.20 5.06 -59.92
C LEU A 664 -19.44 5.03 -60.85
N SER A 665 -20.48 4.26 -60.50
CA SER A 665 -21.72 4.19 -61.23
C SER A 665 -22.58 5.46 -61.08
N ALA A 666 -22.47 6.19 -59.99
CA ALA A 666 -23.16 7.46 -59.76
C ALA A 666 -22.49 8.65 -60.47
N GLY A 667 -21.40 8.48 -61.18
CA GLY A 667 -20.70 9.52 -61.90
C GLY A 667 -19.92 10.51 -61.03
N GLU A 668 -19.64 10.14 -59.76
CA GLU A 668 -18.74 10.91 -58.88
C GLU A 668 -17.30 10.64 -59.32
N SER A 669 -16.81 11.44 -60.30
CA SER A 669 -15.41 11.50 -60.65
C SER A 669 -14.65 12.03 -59.42
N SER A 670 -13.67 11.27 -58.95
CA SER A 670 -12.76 11.65 -57.86
C SER A 670 -11.90 12.86 -58.20
N SER A 671 -12.50 14.07 -58.15
CA SER A 671 -11.79 15.35 -58.15
C SER A 671 -11.85 15.93 -56.75
N SER A 672 -11.07 15.37 -55.83
CA SER A 672 -10.72 16.04 -54.59
C SER A 672 -9.21 15.91 -54.33
N HIS A 673 -8.45 16.55 -55.20
CA HIS A 673 -7.14 17.06 -54.82
C HIS A 673 -7.39 18.31 -53.97
N HIS A 674 -7.60 18.14 -52.67
CA HIS A 674 -7.36 19.25 -51.75
C HIS A 674 -5.87 19.23 -51.41
N PRO A 675 -5.13 20.32 -51.74
CA PRO A 675 -3.82 20.53 -51.19
C PRO A 675 -3.97 20.80 -49.71
N LEU A 676 -3.31 20.03 -48.87
CA LEU A 676 -3.15 20.34 -47.45
C LEU A 676 -2.33 21.62 -47.33
N PRO A 677 -2.66 22.55 -46.43
CA PRO A 677 -1.83 23.72 -46.18
C PRO A 677 -0.48 23.30 -45.59
N LEU A 678 0.55 23.98 -46.02
CA LEU A 678 1.96 23.89 -45.60
C LEU A 678 2.15 24.10 -44.11
#